data_3258e17b3a927daefa76a43aa0db797c
#
_entry.id   3258e17b3a927daefa76a43aa0db797c
#
_cell.length_a   1.000
_cell.length_b   1.000
_cell.length_c   1.000
_cell.angle_alpha   90.00
_cell.angle_beta   90.00
_cell.angle_gamma   90.00
#
_symmetry.space_group_name_H-M   'P 1'
#
loop_
_entity.id
_entity.type
_entity.pdbx_description
1 polymer ?
#
loop_
_entity_poly.entity_id
_entity_poly.type
_entity_poly.pdbx_seq_one_letter_code
_entity_poly.pdbx_strand_id
1 'polypeptide(L)'
;MKELNNKLRFNLLYIIVYVSGIILLAGLFNLQIVKGNDYRKISNTRLSRNMTVKASRGDILDSSGNKLISTKMLYNLEFYKTKIDNATLNKTLLLIAQTLDNNGDKYIDQFPITINPTKYTGNDFSGFKKSNNLSETLDVDGVYKYYLNKYKITEENADNARKILTLRYAIEKSGYSSTKSITLAHNISIGSRDTFNVMSSNFPGVSTANEPTTNYNYGEMASHILGYIQRINAEELKSNPDYNMNDKIGKTGIEKVFEKYLRGKDGIKQIDMSVDGIVTGESVVKEAVSGSDVVLTLDSQLQKITEDTLARGIANIQNTKDAKDASEGAAVVLNVQTGEVLAMASYPNYNPALFTNGISSEDYQKYINDKRHPFINKAISDKSAPGSIFKMVTAIAALESNQISINDKINDTYRYTFYRDYQPTCWKPGGHGLLNITQAIEVSCNFFFYEIGRRAGIAKIDEVAKKLGLGSKTGIELPDEIAGTLAGPEVDKQWTGGKTIQTAIGQSYNDYTPLQMAKYTAMIANGGKNIDVTIVKSINNPDGTTVSRNELDSYIHNKLGVETNSGSDLNISSTDLEAVKNGMKNVTSDESGTAYKYFKDFSISIGGKTGSASIGNSGHANAWFVGFGPFENPKIAVAVYVKRGEHGAYTAPIARDIFAQYFGMNAVEIKEDMSVKSQMMSIR
;
A
#
# COMPACT_ATOMS: atom_id res chain seq x y z
N MET A 1 24.85 -49.95 70.55
CA MET A 1 23.62 -49.13 70.45
C MET A 1 23.51 -48.26 69.20
N LYS A 2 24.59 -47.62 68.69
CA LYS A 2 24.52 -46.82 67.46
C LYS A 2 24.25 -47.63 66.16
N GLU A 3 24.82 -48.82 66.01
CA GLU A 3 24.63 -49.67 64.82
C GLU A 3 23.23 -50.31 64.77
N LEU A 4 22.65 -50.66 65.93
CA LEU A 4 21.27 -51.18 65.97
C LEU A 4 20.24 -50.11 65.59
N ASN A 5 20.52 -48.85 65.91
CA ASN A 5 19.65 -47.74 65.61
C ASN A 5 19.70 -47.34 64.08
N ASN A 6 20.85 -47.57 63.45
CA ASN A 6 20.98 -47.37 62.01
C ASN A 6 20.26 -48.47 61.19
N LYS A 7 20.39 -49.72 61.56
CA LYS A 7 19.65 -50.83 60.92
C LYS A 7 18.12 -50.67 61.06
N LEU A 8 17.65 -50.20 62.17
CA LEU A 8 16.22 -49.91 62.37
C LEU A 8 15.75 -48.74 61.47
N ARG A 9 16.55 -47.69 61.30
CA ARG A 9 16.24 -46.55 60.41
C ARG A 9 16.25 -47.01 58.98
N PHE A 10 17.21 -47.81 58.52
CA PHE A 10 17.22 -48.31 57.12
C PHE A 10 16.04 -49.25 56.86
N ASN A 11 15.69 -50.14 57.82
CA ASN A 11 14.51 -51.00 57.69
C ASN A 11 13.20 -50.18 57.62
N LEU A 12 13.11 -49.12 58.41
CA LEU A 12 11.95 -48.23 58.35
C LEU A 12 11.87 -47.50 56.98
N LEU A 13 13.02 -47.09 56.43
CA LEU A 13 13.11 -46.45 55.09
C LEU A 13 12.72 -47.46 54.00
N TYR A 14 13.17 -48.72 54.09
CA TYR A 14 12.74 -49.77 53.15
C TYR A 14 11.23 -50.00 53.22
N ILE A 15 10.66 -50.07 54.43
CA ILE A 15 9.20 -50.23 54.61
C ILE A 15 8.44 -49.07 53.97
N ILE A 16 8.89 -47.82 54.15
CA ILE A 16 8.27 -46.65 53.56
C ILE A 16 8.33 -46.74 52.06
N VAL A 17 9.47 -47.07 51.42
CA VAL A 17 9.63 -47.25 50.00
C VAL A 17 8.74 -48.37 49.48
N TYR A 18 8.68 -49.53 50.13
CA TYR A 18 7.79 -50.63 49.73
C TYR A 18 6.31 -50.23 49.79
N VAL A 19 5.89 -49.57 50.86
CA VAL A 19 4.51 -49.15 51.07
C VAL A 19 4.14 -48.07 49.99
N SER A 20 5.06 -47.13 49.78
CA SER A 20 4.83 -46.12 48.68
C SER A 20 4.75 -46.81 47.34
N GLY A 21 5.59 -47.78 47.03
CA GLY A 21 5.53 -48.60 45.81
C GLY A 21 4.22 -49.35 45.65
N ILE A 22 3.70 -49.93 46.68
CA ILE A 22 2.40 -50.64 46.70
C ILE A 22 1.25 -49.65 46.46
N ILE A 23 1.28 -48.51 47.13
CA ILE A 23 0.26 -47.44 46.90
C ILE A 23 0.27 -46.94 45.44
N LEU A 24 1.45 -46.72 44.85
CA LEU A 24 1.60 -46.35 43.46
C LEU A 24 1.10 -47.44 42.51
N LEU A 25 1.43 -48.70 42.75
CA LEU A 25 0.95 -49.84 41.97
C LEU A 25 -0.57 -50.00 42.09
N ALA A 26 -1.13 -49.87 43.29
CA ALA A 26 -2.57 -49.92 43.51
C ALA A 26 -3.29 -48.72 42.80
N GLY A 27 -2.68 -47.54 42.84
CA GLY A 27 -3.14 -46.36 42.08
C GLY A 27 -3.11 -46.58 40.58
N LEU A 28 -2.02 -47.15 40.06
CA LEU A 28 -1.86 -47.48 38.66
C LEU A 28 -2.86 -48.57 38.20
N PHE A 29 -3.03 -49.60 39.01
CA PHE A 29 -4.02 -50.66 38.78
C PHE A 29 -5.44 -50.11 38.74
N ASN A 30 -5.80 -49.25 39.67
CA ASN A 30 -7.10 -48.58 39.67
C ASN A 30 -7.32 -47.73 38.41
N LEU A 31 -6.32 -46.94 37.99
CA LEU A 31 -6.38 -46.13 36.81
C LEU A 31 -6.42 -46.92 35.50
N GLN A 32 -5.61 -48.00 35.40
CA GLN A 32 -5.49 -48.75 34.15
C GLN A 32 -6.52 -49.88 33.99
N ILE A 33 -6.85 -50.58 35.08
CA ILE A 33 -7.70 -51.78 35.02
C ILE A 33 -9.14 -51.47 35.49
N VAL A 34 -9.32 -50.85 36.66
CA VAL A 34 -10.66 -50.59 37.18
C VAL A 34 -11.35 -49.48 36.44
N LYS A 35 -10.66 -48.35 36.21
CA LYS A 35 -11.17 -47.19 35.49
C LYS A 35 -10.75 -47.11 34.00
N GLY A 36 -9.96 -48.05 33.53
CA GLY A 36 -9.40 -48.03 32.17
C GLY A 36 -10.45 -48.04 31.06
N ASN A 37 -11.56 -48.76 31.27
CA ASN A 37 -12.68 -48.78 30.34
C ASN A 37 -13.45 -47.43 30.30
N ASP A 38 -13.56 -46.77 31.44
CA ASP A 38 -14.20 -45.47 31.54
C ASP A 38 -13.33 -44.38 30.88
N TYR A 39 -12.03 -44.42 31.13
CA TYR A 39 -11.08 -43.52 30.46
C TYR A 39 -10.96 -43.81 28.95
N ARG A 40 -11.05 -45.08 28.49
CA ARG A 40 -11.15 -45.41 27.08
C ARG A 40 -12.43 -44.90 26.45
N LYS A 41 -13.59 -45.01 27.13
CA LYS A 41 -14.83 -44.44 26.67
C LYS A 41 -14.73 -42.95 26.54
N ILE A 42 -14.16 -42.25 27.54
CA ILE A 42 -13.93 -40.80 27.49
C ILE A 42 -12.98 -40.42 26.33
N SER A 43 -11.88 -41.18 26.15
CA SER A 43 -10.94 -40.96 25.06
C SER A 43 -11.57 -41.20 23.68
N ASN A 44 -12.37 -42.27 23.51
CA ASN A 44 -13.08 -42.57 22.27
C ASN A 44 -14.26 -41.63 21.99
N THR A 45 -14.74 -40.89 22.99
CA THR A 45 -15.80 -39.89 22.85
C THR A 45 -15.27 -38.45 22.63
N ARG A 46 -13.97 -38.23 22.79
CA ARG A 46 -13.33 -36.94 22.49
C ARG A 46 -13.12 -36.82 21.00
N LEU A 47 -13.68 -35.75 20.42
CA LEU A 47 -13.42 -35.36 19.03
C LEU A 47 -12.33 -34.30 19.05
N SER A 48 -11.08 -34.70 18.82
CA SER A 48 -9.97 -33.77 18.65
C SER A 48 -9.97 -33.19 17.24
N ARG A 49 -9.87 -31.88 17.12
CA ARG A 49 -9.86 -31.17 15.84
C ARG A 49 -8.72 -30.18 15.78
N ASN A 50 -8.00 -30.18 14.67
CA ASN A 50 -7.02 -29.15 14.37
C ASN A 50 -7.71 -27.92 13.78
N MET A 51 -7.41 -26.79 14.36
CA MET A 51 -7.87 -25.46 13.95
C MET A 51 -6.68 -24.63 13.51
N THR A 52 -6.76 -24.02 12.32
CA THR A 52 -5.73 -23.08 11.88
C THR A 52 -5.84 -21.80 12.70
N VAL A 53 -4.75 -21.40 13.33
CA VAL A 53 -4.60 -20.08 13.96
C VAL A 53 -3.93 -19.18 12.95
N LYS A 54 -4.68 -18.22 12.43
CA LYS A 54 -4.14 -17.27 11.46
C LYS A 54 -3.06 -16.42 12.08
N ALA A 55 -1.91 -16.32 11.39
CA ALA A 55 -0.83 -15.44 11.80
C ALA A 55 -1.18 -13.97 11.51
N SER A 56 -0.70 -13.09 12.37
CA SER A 56 -0.74 -11.65 12.07
C SER A 56 0.20 -11.33 10.91
N ARG A 57 -0.25 -10.46 10.04
CA ARG A 57 0.60 -9.86 9.01
C ARG A 57 1.55 -8.86 9.67
N GLY A 58 2.77 -8.72 9.18
CA GLY A 58 3.70 -7.68 9.61
C GLY A 58 3.13 -6.29 9.33
N ASP A 59 3.53 -5.33 10.15
CA ASP A 59 3.13 -3.93 9.99
C ASP A 59 3.99 -3.22 8.92
N ILE A 60 3.46 -2.16 8.32
CA ILE A 60 4.24 -1.25 7.47
C ILE A 60 4.35 0.07 8.21
N LEU A 61 5.58 0.51 8.45
CA LEU A 61 5.89 1.68 9.26
C LEU A 61 6.55 2.78 8.42
N ASP A 62 6.41 4.03 8.87
CA ASP A 62 7.20 5.13 8.33
C ASP A 62 8.63 5.13 8.92
N SER A 63 9.46 6.09 8.51
CA SER A 63 10.86 6.21 8.96
C SER A 63 11.03 6.46 10.46
N SER A 64 10.00 6.95 11.13
CA SER A 64 9.93 7.26 12.56
C SER A 64 9.26 6.16 13.39
N GLY A 65 8.77 5.08 12.74
CA GLY A 65 8.12 3.96 13.41
C GLY A 65 6.60 4.12 13.57
N ASN A 66 5.97 5.13 12.97
CA ASN A 66 4.52 5.24 12.95
C ASN A 66 3.93 4.18 12.02
N LYS A 67 2.91 3.47 12.47
CA LYS A 67 2.26 2.40 11.71
C LYS A 67 1.37 3.00 10.61
N LEU A 68 1.79 2.85 9.36
CA LEU A 68 0.99 3.22 8.19
C LEU A 68 -0.08 2.16 7.92
N ILE A 69 0.32 0.90 7.97
CA ILE A 69 -0.57 -0.26 7.96
C ILE A 69 -0.29 -1.07 9.22
N SER A 70 -1.34 -1.53 9.89
CA SER A 70 -1.25 -2.38 11.06
C SER A 70 -2.21 -3.55 10.99
N THR A 71 -1.92 -4.61 11.76
CA THR A 71 -2.86 -5.72 11.93
C THR A 71 -3.80 -5.44 13.09
N LYS A 72 -5.11 -5.48 12.82
CA LYS A 72 -6.17 -5.48 13.82
C LYS A 72 -6.73 -6.88 14.00
N MET A 73 -6.91 -7.32 15.24
CA MET A 73 -7.57 -8.60 15.52
C MET A 73 -9.07 -8.43 15.53
N LEU A 74 -9.75 -9.19 14.68
CA LEU A 74 -11.20 -9.35 14.70
C LEU A 74 -11.53 -10.71 15.33
N TYR A 75 -12.75 -10.84 15.83
CA TYR A 75 -13.24 -12.08 16.42
C TYR A 75 -14.44 -12.54 15.63
N ASN A 76 -14.41 -13.80 15.18
CA ASN A 76 -15.53 -14.43 14.49
C ASN A 76 -16.14 -15.49 15.39
N LEU A 77 -17.45 -15.69 15.25
CA LEU A 77 -18.17 -16.77 15.90
C LEU A 77 -18.26 -17.97 14.96
N GLU A 78 -17.57 -19.03 15.32
CA GLU A 78 -17.54 -20.28 14.55
C GLU A 78 -18.48 -21.31 15.16
N PHE A 79 -19.15 -22.09 14.30
CA PHE A 79 -20.05 -23.16 14.69
C PHE A 79 -19.62 -24.48 14.06
N TYR A 80 -19.48 -25.51 14.89
CA TYR A 80 -19.08 -26.85 14.51
C TYR A 80 -20.28 -27.80 14.52
N LYS A 81 -20.28 -28.79 13.62
CA LYS A 81 -21.34 -29.81 13.60
C LYS A 81 -21.27 -30.65 14.85
N THR A 82 -22.39 -30.69 15.58
CA THR A 82 -22.61 -31.44 16.81
C THR A 82 -23.61 -32.56 16.59
N LYS A 83 -23.71 -33.50 17.53
CA LYS A 83 -24.71 -34.57 17.54
C LYS A 83 -25.95 -34.23 18.37
N ILE A 84 -26.17 -32.95 18.70
CA ILE A 84 -27.37 -32.51 19.43
C ILE A 84 -28.62 -32.61 18.56
N ASP A 85 -29.77 -32.81 19.21
CA ASP A 85 -31.05 -32.84 18.52
C ASP A 85 -31.53 -31.48 18.02
N ASN A 86 -32.59 -31.45 17.21
CA ASN A 86 -33.08 -30.20 16.63
C ASN A 86 -33.60 -29.22 17.66
N ALA A 87 -34.21 -29.67 18.77
CA ALA A 87 -34.76 -28.78 19.80
C ALA A 87 -33.62 -28.08 20.54
N THR A 88 -32.60 -28.81 20.95
CA THR A 88 -31.40 -28.27 21.59
C THR A 88 -30.66 -27.33 20.65
N LEU A 89 -30.50 -27.70 19.37
CA LEU A 89 -29.85 -26.83 18.38
C LEU A 89 -30.62 -25.54 18.20
N ASN A 90 -31.94 -25.58 18.05
CA ASN A 90 -32.77 -24.37 17.87
C ASN A 90 -32.66 -23.45 19.10
N LYS A 91 -32.68 -24.02 20.32
CA LYS A 91 -32.47 -23.26 21.57
C LYS A 91 -31.10 -22.60 21.61
N THR A 92 -30.04 -23.34 21.26
CA THR A 92 -28.68 -22.80 21.20
C THR A 92 -28.57 -21.65 20.19
N LEU A 93 -29.12 -21.81 18.98
CA LEU A 93 -29.08 -20.77 17.95
C LEU A 93 -29.86 -19.53 18.35
N LEU A 94 -31.01 -19.68 19.04
CA LEU A 94 -31.73 -18.54 19.59
C LEU A 94 -30.89 -17.79 20.63
N LEU A 95 -30.27 -18.52 21.55
CA LEU A 95 -29.40 -17.93 22.57
C LEU A 95 -28.19 -17.21 21.95
N ILE A 96 -27.60 -17.78 20.89
CA ILE A 96 -26.53 -17.11 20.11
C ILE A 96 -27.04 -15.78 19.54
N ALA A 97 -28.18 -15.81 18.82
CA ALA A 97 -28.72 -14.59 18.21
C ALA A 97 -29.04 -13.52 19.26
N GLN A 98 -29.65 -13.90 20.39
CA GLN A 98 -29.96 -12.99 21.50
C GLN A 98 -28.69 -12.42 22.15
N THR A 99 -27.65 -13.23 22.34
CA THR A 99 -26.35 -12.77 22.89
C THR A 99 -25.70 -11.74 21.98
N LEU A 100 -25.70 -11.99 20.66
CA LEU A 100 -25.16 -11.05 19.67
C LEU A 100 -25.97 -9.75 19.66
N ASP A 101 -27.30 -9.85 19.59
CA ASP A 101 -28.18 -8.67 19.60
C ASP A 101 -28.00 -7.81 20.85
N ASN A 102 -27.89 -8.43 22.04
CA ASN A 102 -27.69 -7.73 23.32
C ASN A 102 -26.37 -6.96 23.38
N ASN A 103 -25.36 -7.41 22.65
CA ASN A 103 -24.05 -6.74 22.55
C ASN A 103 -23.93 -5.83 21.30
N GLY A 104 -25.01 -5.69 20.53
CA GLY A 104 -25.03 -4.88 19.31
C GLY A 104 -24.32 -5.50 18.11
N ASP A 105 -24.00 -6.80 18.17
CA ASP A 105 -23.36 -7.55 17.10
C ASP A 105 -24.38 -8.13 16.12
N LYS A 106 -23.93 -8.42 14.90
CA LYS A 106 -24.78 -8.99 13.85
C LYS A 106 -24.35 -10.40 13.50
N TYR A 107 -25.33 -11.29 13.37
CA TYR A 107 -25.11 -12.62 12.78
C TYR A 107 -25.36 -12.61 11.27
N ILE A 108 -24.85 -13.64 10.58
CA ILE A 108 -25.03 -13.80 9.13
C ILE A 108 -26.50 -14.06 8.83
N ASP A 109 -27.13 -13.17 8.09
CA ASP A 109 -28.50 -13.31 7.58
C ASP A 109 -28.50 -13.45 6.06
N GLN A 110 -28.62 -14.67 5.59
CA GLN A 110 -28.72 -15.01 4.15
C GLN A 110 -30.13 -15.49 3.77
N PHE A 111 -31.08 -15.52 4.69
CA PHE A 111 -32.42 -15.95 4.40
C PHE A 111 -33.25 -14.80 3.82
N PRO A 112 -33.64 -14.86 2.52
CA PRO A 112 -34.17 -13.70 1.80
C PRO A 112 -35.67 -13.45 2.04
N ILE A 113 -36.19 -13.78 3.22
CA ILE A 113 -37.57 -13.50 3.59
C ILE A 113 -37.61 -12.76 4.93
N THR A 114 -38.18 -11.55 4.94
CA THR A 114 -38.47 -10.79 6.15
C THR A 114 -39.83 -11.21 6.73
N ILE A 115 -40.07 -10.80 7.98
CA ILE A 115 -41.38 -10.93 8.62
C ILE A 115 -41.90 -9.52 9.02
N ASN A 116 -43.20 -9.37 9.25
CA ASN A 116 -43.82 -8.09 9.66
C ASN A 116 -43.54 -6.90 8.73
N PRO A 117 -43.89 -6.93 7.40
CA PRO A 117 -44.64 -7.97 6.68
C PRO A 117 -43.75 -9.07 6.14
N THR A 118 -44.33 -10.25 5.90
CA THR A 118 -43.64 -11.36 5.21
C THR A 118 -43.42 -10.96 3.75
N LYS A 119 -42.13 -10.80 3.40
CA LYS A 119 -41.74 -10.33 2.06
C LYS A 119 -40.44 -10.98 1.61
N TYR A 120 -40.38 -11.36 0.33
CA TYR A 120 -39.12 -11.74 -0.31
C TYR A 120 -38.29 -10.51 -0.65
N THR A 121 -37.02 -10.50 -0.24
CA THR A 121 -36.09 -9.36 -0.40
C THR A 121 -35.19 -9.46 -1.62
N GLY A 122 -35.15 -10.60 -2.29
CA GLY A 122 -34.36 -10.80 -3.51
C GLY A 122 -35.09 -10.34 -4.79
N ASN A 123 -34.41 -10.39 -5.92
CA ASN A 123 -34.94 -9.96 -7.22
C ASN A 123 -35.64 -11.09 -8.00
N ASP A 124 -35.33 -12.37 -7.71
CA ASP A 124 -35.87 -13.53 -8.42
C ASP A 124 -36.37 -14.59 -7.45
N PHE A 125 -37.66 -14.53 -7.10
CA PHE A 125 -38.29 -15.47 -6.19
C PHE A 125 -38.49 -16.86 -6.84
N SER A 126 -38.75 -16.92 -8.15
CA SER A 126 -38.91 -18.21 -8.87
C SER A 126 -37.56 -18.93 -8.91
N GLY A 127 -36.48 -18.27 -9.29
CA GLY A 127 -35.12 -18.79 -9.23
C GLY A 127 -34.70 -19.26 -7.84
N PHE A 128 -35.09 -18.52 -6.81
CA PHE A 128 -34.84 -18.91 -5.41
C PHE A 128 -35.57 -20.22 -5.08
N LYS A 129 -36.85 -20.38 -5.45
CA LYS A 129 -37.61 -21.61 -5.24
C LYS A 129 -36.95 -22.79 -5.97
N LYS A 130 -36.59 -22.60 -7.24
CA LYS A 130 -35.94 -23.62 -8.07
C LYS A 130 -34.59 -24.06 -7.50
N SER A 131 -33.75 -23.13 -7.10
CA SER A 131 -32.39 -23.41 -6.53
C SER A 131 -32.47 -24.12 -5.17
N ASN A 132 -33.60 -24.03 -4.46
CA ASN A 132 -33.84 -24.68 -3.19
C ASN A 132 -34.74 -25.91 -3.28
N ASN A 133 -35.08 -26.39 -4.49
CA ASN A 133 -35.99 -27.52 -4.75
C ASN A 133 -37.37 -27.35 -4.07
N LEU A 134 -37.92 -26.13 -4.08
CA LEU A 134 -39.23 -25.80 -3.54
C LEU A 134 -40.29 -25.86 -4.63
N SER A 135 -41.55 -26.17 -4.24
CA SER A 135 -42.67 -26.14 -5.18
C SER A 135 -42.88 -24.73 -5.74
N GLU A 136 -43.14 -24.64 -7.04
CA GLU A 136 -43.48 -23.39 -7.73
C GLU A 136 -44.78 -22.77 -7.21
N THR A 137 -45.67 -23.55 -6.62
CA THR A 137 -46.98 -23.09 -6.08
C THR A 137 -46.88 -22.37 -4.73
N LEU A 138 -45.73 -22.47 -4.05
CA LEU A 138 -45.54 -21.78 -2.75
C LEU A 138 -45.42 -20.30 -2.96
N ASP A 139 -46.22 -19.54 -2.21
CA ASP A 139 -46.03 -18.11 -1.98
C ASP A 139 -44.94 -17.85 -0.92
N VAL A 140 -44.68 -16.60 -0.59
CA VAL A 140 -43.63 -16.21 0.37
C VAL A 140 -43.90 -16.78 1.76
N ASP A 141 -45.16 -16.71 2.22
CA ASP A 141 -45.57 -17.29 3.50
C ASP A 141 -45.46 -18.82 3.51
N GLY A 142 -45.82 -19.48 2.42
CA GLY A 142 -45.67 -20.91 2.26
C GLY A 142 -44.20 -21.34 2.33
N VAL A 143 -43.29 -20.60 1.73
CA VAL A 143 -41.86 -20.87 1.79
C VAL A 143 -41.35 -20.64 3.23
N TYR A 144 -41.77 -19.59 3.90
CA TYR A 144 -41.39 -19.34 5.29
C TYR A 144 -41.84 -20.51 6.21
N LYS A 145 -43.12 -20.91 6.13
CA LYS A 145 -43.65 -22.07 6.85
C LYS A 145 -42.97 -23.38 6.52
N TYR A 146 -42.61 -23.59 5.24
CA TYR A 146 -41.82 -24.76 4.85
C TYR A 146 -40.52 -24.87 5.62
N TYR A 147 -39.75 -23.78 5.74
CA TYR A 147 -38.49 -23.80 6.45
C TYR A 147 -38.64 -23.93 7.97
N LEU A 148 -39.70 -23.34 8.56
CA LEU A 148 -40.02 -23.58 9.98
C LEU A 148 -40.25 -25.06 10.26
N ASN A 149 -41.07 -25.74 9.42
CA ASN A 149 -41.34 -27.16 9.53
C ASN A 149 -40.10 -28.03 9.28
N LYS A 150 -39.33 -27.70 8.24
CA LYS A 150 -38.08 -28.40 7.89
C LYS A 150 -37.09 -28.41 9.04
N TYR A 151 -36.92 -27.31 9.71
CA TYR A 151 -36.00 -27.18 10.84
C TYR A 151 -36.63 -27.47 12.20
N LYS A 152 -37.90 -27.90 12.24
CA LYS A 152 -38.66 -28.22 13.44
C LYS A 152 -38.63 -27.05 14.44
N ILE A 153 -38.85 -25.84 13.97
CA ILE A 153 -38.91 -24.63 14.79
C ILE A 153 -40.33 -24.51 15.36
N THR A 154 -40.46 -24.62 16.69
CA THR A 154 -41.72 -24.54 17.44
C THR A 154 -41.84 -23.27 18.27
N GLU A 155 -40.94 -22.32 18.06
CA GLU A 155 -40.92 -21.03 18.74
C GLU A 155 -42.14 -20.21 18.32
N GLU A 156 -42.92 -19.76 19.30
CA GLU A 156 -44.20 -19.00 19.08
C GLU A 156 -43.94 -17.52 18.76
N ASN A 157 -42.88 -16.95 19.30
CA ASN A 157 -42.48 -15.59 18.97
C ASN A 157 -41.90 -15.55 17.55
N ALA A 158 -42.56 -14.82 16.65
CA ALA A 158 -42.19 -14.77 15.24
C ALA A 158 -40.76 -14.24 15.01
N ASP A 159 -40.33 -13.24 15.80
CA ASP A 159 -38.98 -12.68 15.65
C ASP A 159 -37.92 -13.68 16.09
N ASN A 160 -38.14 -14.40 17.20
CA ASN A 160 -37.24 -15.47 17.64
C ASN A 160 -37.23 -16.63 16.67
N ALA A 161 -38.40 -17.05 16.14
CA ALA A 161 -38.47 -18.08 15.11
C ALA A 161 -37.65 -17.69 13.84
N ARG A 162 -37.73 -16.42 13.43
CA ARG A 162 -36.98 -15.88 12.29
C ARG A 162 -35.47 -15.91 12.56
N LYS A 163 -35.01 -15.55 13.78
CA LYS A 163 -33.60 -15.64 14.18
C LYS A 163 -33.07 -17.08 14.08
N ILE A 164 -33.79 -18.03 14.64
CA ILE A 164 -33.43 -19.46 14.53
C ILE A 164 -33.35 -19.89 13.08
N LEU A 165 -34.38 -19.56 12.28
CA LEU A 165 -34.47 -19.93 10.88
C LEU A 165 -33.29 -19.38 10.06
N THR A 166 -32.90 -18.15 10.29
CA THR A 166 -31.76 -17.49 9.64
C THR A 166 -30.45 -18.26 9.87
N LEU A 167 -30.17 -18.57 11.11
CA LEU A 167 -28.94 -19.29 11.45
C LEU A 167 -28.97 -20.75 10.94
N ARG A 168 -30.12 -21.42 10.99
CA ARG A 168 -30.31 -22.76 10.41
C ARG A 168 -30.10 -22.75 8.90
N TYR A 169 -30.62 -21.74 8.21
CA TYR A 169 -30.42 -21.57 6.78
C TYR A 169 -28.95 -21.32 6.41
N ALA A 170 -28.28 -20.45 7.15
CA ALA A 170 -26.85 -20.19 6.99
C ALA A 170 -26.02 -21.49 7.18
N ILE A 171 -26.34 -22.29 8.20
CA ILE A 171 -25.73 -23.59 8.46
C ILE A 171 -25.93 -24.54 7.29
N GLU A 172 -27.14 -24.67 6.76
CA GLU A 172 -27.44 -25.55 5.64
C GLU A 172 -26.68 -25.13 4.36
N LYS A 173 -26.69 -23.83 4.06
CA LYS A 173 -26.05 -23.29 2.84
C LYS A 173 -24.53 -23.36 2.87
N SER A 174 -23.92 -23.29 4.03
CA SER A 174 -22.46 -23.33 4.17
C SER A 174 -21.86 -24.74 4.02
N GLY A 175 -22.70 -25.80 3.97
CA GLY A 175 -22.22 -27.16 3.76
C GLY A 175 -21.23 -27.65 4.84
N TYR A 176 -21.49 -27.31 6.10
CA TYR A 176 -20.59 -27.66 7.19
C TYR A 176 -20.56 -29.18 7.43
N SER A 177 -19.39 -29.63 7.89
CA SER A 177 -19.16 -31.05 8.19
C SER A 177 -18.59 -31.21 9.61
N SER A 178 -18.35 -32.44 10.00
CA SER A 178 -17.69 -32.70 11.28
C SER A 178 -16.24 -32.18 11.35
N THR A 179 -15.64 -31.85 10.21
CA THR A 179 -14.24 -31.35 10.11
C THR A 179 -14.13 -29.88 9.75
N LYS A 180 -15.22 -29.24 9.30
CA LYS A 180 -15.23 -27.85 8.89
C LYS A 180 -16.28 -27.07 9.67
N SER A 181 -15.84 -25.99 10.35
CA SER A 181 -16.73 -25.02 10.97
C SER A 181 -17.39 -24.11 9.93
N ILE A 182 -18.40 -23.41 10.36
CA ILE A 182 -18.98 -22.28 9.65
C ILE A 182 -18.93 -21.04 10.54
N THR A 183 -18.74 -19.87 9.95
CA THR A 183 -18.87 -18.61 10.64
C THR A 183 -20.34 -18.22 10.77
N LEU A 184 -20.83 -17.97 11.97
CA LEU A 184 -22.20 -17.47 12.24
C LEU A 184 -22.24 -15.96 12.38
N ALA A 185 -21.16 -15.34 12.84
CA ALA A 185 -21.03 -13.90 12.94
C ALA A 185 -19.58 -13.48 12.71
N HIS A 186 -19.39 -12.40 11.94
CA HIS A 186 -18.10 -11.79 11.72
C HIS A 186 -17.90 -10.58 12.61
N ASN A 187 -16.66 -10.33 13.02
CA ASN A 187 -16.25 -9.14 13.76
C ASN A 187 -17.11 -8.86 15.00
N ILE A 188 -17.33 -9.88 15.82
CA ILE A 188 -18.07 -9.75 17.08
C ILE A 188 -17.28 -8.91 18.09
N SER A 189 -18.01 -8.23 18.98
CA SER A 189 -17.44 -7.43 20.06
C SER A 189 -16.68 -8.29 21.08
N ILE A 190 -15.80 -7.64 21.82
CA ILE A 190 -15.10 -8.30 22.94
C ILE A 190 -16.10 -8.85 23.96
N GLY A 191 -17.20 -8.12 24.20
CA GLY A 191 -18.27 -8.57 25.11
C GLY A 191 -18.93 -9.88 24.65
N SER A 192 -19.26 -9.99 23.36
CA SER A 192 -19.78 -11.24 22.79
C SER A 192 -18.76 -12.37 22.86
N ARG A 193 -17.49 -12.11 22.45
CA ARG A 193 -16.41 -13.09 22.53
C ARG A 193 -16.28 -13.67 23.95
N ASP A 194 -16.20 -12.80 24.94
CA ASP A 194 -16.00 -13.20 26.33
C ASP A 194 -17.22 -13.95 26.87
N THR A 195 -18.43 -13.56 26.50
CA THR A 195 -19.66 -14.28 26.85
C THR A 195 -19.64 -15.71 26.29
N PHE A 196 -19.32 -15.89 24.99
CA PHE A 196 -19.26 -17.23 24.38
C PHE A 196 -18.16 -18.09 24.97
N ASN A 197 -17.01 -17.52 25.35
CA ASN A 197 -15.90 -18.27 25.93
C ASN A 197 -16.18 -18.68 27.39
N VAL A 198 -16.66 -17.76 28.22
CA VAL A 198 -16.95 -18.01 29.64
C VAL A 198 -18.14 -18.97 29.82
N MET A 199 -19.18 -18.78 29.02
CA MET A 199 -20.41 -19.59 29.10
C MET A 199 -20.44 -20.70 28.05
N SER A 200 -19.30 -21.23 27.63
CA SER A 200 -19.17 -22.20 26.52
C SER A 200 -20.03 -23.45 26.70
N SER A 201 -20.32 -23.88 27.94
CA SER A 201 -21.22 -24.99 28.22
C SER A 201 -22.68 -24.75 27.76
N ASN A 202 -23.12 -23.50 27.62
CA ASN A 202 -24.44 -23.14 27.14
C ASN A 202 -24.52 -23.07 25.61
N PHE A 203 -23.37 -23.10 24.94
CA PHE A 203 -23.23 -22.93 23.51
C PHE A 203 -22.56 -24.14 22.86
N PRO A 204 -23.16 -25.33 22.85
CA PRO A 204 -22.58 -26.52 22.26
C PRO A 204 -22.27 -26.30 20.76
N GLY A 205 -21.05 -26.61 20.36
CA GLY A 205 -20.58 -26.43 18.99
C GLY A 205 -20.06 -25.02 18.64
N VAL A 206 -20.10 -24.10 19.56
CA VAL A 206 -19.63 -22.72 19.34
C VAL A 206 -18.19 -22.55 19.80
N SER A 207 -17.42 -21.82 19.03
CA SER A 207 -16.04 -21.38 19.39
C SER A 207 -15.81 -20.00 18.80
N THR A 208 -14.93 -19.23 19.41
CA THR A 208 -14.49 -17.95 18.86
C THR A 208 -13.15 -18.13 18.14
N ALA A 209 -13.02 -17.55 16.95
CA ALA A 209 -11.79 -17.55 16.17
C ALA A 209 -11.23 -16.14 16.04
N ASN A 210 -9.92 -16.02 16.20
CA ASN A 210 -9.21 -14.78 15.95
C ASN A 210 -8.93 -14.67 14.44
N GLU A 211 -9.30 -13.54 13.83
CA GLU A 211 -9.02 -13.23 12.44
C GLU A 211 -8.23 -11.92 12.34
N PRO A 212 -6.92 -11.98 12.07
CA PRO A 212 -6.14 -10.79 11.83
C PRO A 212 -6.57 -10.14 10.52
N THR A 213 -6.84 -8.84 10.55
CA THR A 213 -7.19 -8.05 9.37
C THR A 213 -6.29 -6.82 9.25
N THR A 214 -6.02 -6.42 8.03
CA THR A 214 -5.21 -5.23 7.73
C THR A 214 -6.01 -3.97 7.98
N ASN A 215 -5.42 -3.00 8.67
CA ASN A 215 -5.95 -1.68 8.93
C ASN A 215 -5.03 -0.61 8.33
N TYR A 216 -5.59 0.27 7.50
CA TYR A 216 -4.91 1.42 6.90
C TYR A 216 -5.12 2.62 7.82
N ASN A 217 -4.12 2.94 8.66
CA ASN A 217 -4.29 3.86 9.78
C ASN A 217 -4.55 5.31 9.36
N TYR A 218 -4.15 5.70 8.15
CA TYR A 218 -4.29 7.05 7.59
C TYR A 218 -5.16 7.09 6.32
N GLY A 219 -6.08 6.14 6.16
CA GLY A 219 -7.04 6.11 5.06
C GLY A 219 -6.37 5.98 3.70
N GLU A 220 -6.56 6.99 2.83
CA GLU A 220 -6.06 7.00 1.45
C GLU A 220 -4.58 7.40 1.32
N MET A 221 -3.96 7.88 2.41
CA MET A 221 -2.57 8.36 2.39
C MET A 221 -1.62 7.27 1.90
N ALA A 222 -0.72 7.64 1.01
CA ALA A 222 0.28 6.77 0.41
C ALA A 222 -0.27 5.50 -0.27
N SER A 223 -1.55 5.51 -0.70
CA SER A 223 -2.22 4.32 -1.27
C SER A 223 -1.46 3.67 -2.43
N HIS A 224 -0.84 4.47 -3.29
CA HIS A 224 -0.04 3.97 -4.43
C HIS A 224 1.29 3.33 -4.01
N ILE A 225 1.82 3.72 -2.85
CA ILE A 225 3.05 3.18 -2.27
C ILE A 225 2.73 1.92 -1.49
N LEU A 226 1.81 2.03 -0.53
CA LEU A 226 1.43 0.94 0.36
C LEU A 226 0.80 -0.22 -0.41
N GLY A 227 -0.10 0.10 -1.35
CA GLY A 227 -0.88 -0.89 -2.05
C GLY A 227 -2.04 -1.43 -1.21
N TYR A 228 -2.59 -2.57 -1.61
CA TYR A 228 -3.68 -3.23 -0.89
C TYR A 228 -3.57 -4.75 -0.97
N ILE A 229 -4.22 -5.40 0.00
CA ILE A 229 -4.42 -6.85 0.01
C ILE A 229 -5.84 -7.19 -0.46
N GLN A 230 -5.97 -8.34 -1.12
CA GLN A 230 -7.25 -8.89 -1.53
C GLN A 230 -7.17 -10.41 -1.58
N ARG A 231 -8.33 -11.09 -1.61
CA ARG A 231 -8.37 -12.54 -1.77
C ARG A 231 -7.56 -12.99 -2.98
N ILE A 232 -6.80 -14.08 -2.78
CA ILE A 232 -6.01 -14.70 -3.85
C ILE A 232 -6.92 -15.22 -4.98
N ASN A 233 -6.52 -15.02 -6.22
CA ASN A 233 -7.23 -15.57 -7.37
C ASN A 233 -6.69 -16.94 -7.79
N ALA A 234 -7.34 -17.59 -8.74
CA ALA A 234 -6.98 -18.94 -9.18
C ALA A 234 -5.61 -19.04 -9.86
N GLU A 235 -5.17 -17.98 -10.54
CA GLU A 235 -3.84 -17.92 -11.19
C GLU A 235 -2.73 -17.72 -10.16
N GLU A 236 -2.93 -16.78 -9.25
CA GLU A 236 -2.00 -16.52 -8.15
C GLU A 236 -1.83 -17.75 -7.26
N LEU A 237 -2.93 -18.50 -7.01
CA LEU A 237 -2.90 -19.72 -6.21
C LEU A 237 -2.00 -20.80 -6.83
N LYS A 238 -1.98 -20.93 -8.18
CA LYS A 238 -1.07 -21.86 -8.86
C LYS A 238 0.40 -21.55 -8.61
N SER A 239 0.73 -20.26 -8.51
CA SER A 239 2.09 -19.79 -8.28
C SER A 239 2.47 -19.75 -6.78
N ASN A 240 1.49 -19.94 -5.89
CA ASN A 240 1.67 -19.84 -4.44
C ASN A 240 1.00 -21.03 -3.74
N PRO A 241 1.61 -22.24 -3.80
CA PRO A 241 0.98 -23.48 -3.32
C PRO A 241 0.73 -23.52 -1.80
N ASP A 242 1.40 -22.65 -1.04
CA ASP A 242 1.22 -22.50 0.42
C ASP A 242 -0.01 -21.67 0.81
N TYR A 243 -0.78 -21.18 -0.18
CA TYR A 243 -2.01 -20.42 0.06
C TYR A 243 -3.24 -21.28 -0.12
N ASN A 244 -4.32 -20.87 0.57
CA ASN A 244 -5.67 -21.40 0.37
C ASN A 244 -6.53 -20.38 -0.39
N MET A 245 -7.62 -20.84 -1.02
CA MET A 245 -8.56 -20.00 -1.80
C MET A 245 -9.11 -18.78 -1.04
N ASN A 246 -9.13 -18.84 0.30
CA ASN A 246 -9.66 -17.77 1.14
C ASN A 246 -8.57 -16.84 1.69
N ASP A 247 -7.30 -17.15 1.45
CA ASP A 247 -6.21 -16.32 1.93
C ASP A 247 -6.15 -15.00 1.15
N LYS A 248 -5.61 -13.97 1.80
CA LYS A 248 -5.38 -12.66 1.19
C LYS A 248 -3.92 -12.54 0.80
N ILE A 249 -3.65 -11.84 -0.29
CA ILE A 249 -2.31 -11.59 -0.83
C ILE A 249 -2.18 -10.13 -1.26
N GLY A 250 -1.00 -9.56 -1.16
CA GLY A 250 -0.70 -8.21 -1.65
C GLY A 250 -0.85 -8.12 -3.17
N LYS A 251 -1.62 -7.13 -3.64
CA LYS A 251 -1.94 -6.94 -5.07
C LYS A 251 -1.11 -5.85 -5.74
N THR A 252 -0.78 -4.81 -5.02
CA THR A 252 -0.02 -3.65 -5.52
C THR A 252 0.95 -3.14 -4.44
N GLY A 253 1.85 -2.24 -4.81
CA GLY A 253 2.70 -1.51 -3.88
C GLY A 253 3.62 -2.40 -3.03
N ILE A 254 3.96 -1.90 -1.86
CA ILE A 254 4.79 -2.59 -0.85
C ILE A 254 4.16 -3.91 -0.42
N GLU A 255 2.83 -3.93 -0.27
CA GLU A 255 2.08 -5.14 0.07
C GLU A 255 2.34 -6.30 -0.90
N LYS A 256 2.48 -6.01 -2.21
CA LYS A 256 2.78 -7.00 -3.26
C LYS A 256 4.25 -7.40 -3.29
N VAL A 257 5.14 -6.41 -3.25
CA VAL A 257 6.59 -6.68 -3.41
C VAL A 257 7.10 -7.44 -2.20
N PHE A 258 6.71 -7.05 -1.00
CA PHE A 258 7.21 -7.62 0.26
C PHE A 258 6.28 -8.65 0.89
N GLU A 259 5.36 -9.23 0.11
CA GLU A 259 4.44 -10.30 0.55
C GLU A 259 5.16 -11.43 1.29
N LYS A 260 6.34 -11.86 0.82
CA LYS A 260 7.15 -12.91 1.44
C LYS A 260 7.50 -12.61 2.90
N TYR A 261 7.76 -11.35 3.23
CA TYR A 261 8.14 -10.91 4.57
C TYR A 261 6.90 -10.55 5.40
N LEU A 262 5.96 -9.82 4.80
CA LEU A 262 4.74 -9.36 5.48
C LEU A 262 3.81 -10.50 5.87
N ARG A 263 3.76 -11.61 5.10
CA ARG A 263 2.94 -12.76 5.43
C ARG A 263 3.52 -13.53 6.60
N GLY A 264 2.72 -13.73 7.66
CA GLY A 264 3.06 -14.63 8.76
C GLY A 264 2.91 -16.11 8.38
N LYS A 265 3.29 -16.99 9.29
CA LYS A 265 3.11 -18.44 9.17
C LYS A 265 2.03 -18.90 10.12
N ASP A 266 0.93 -19.43 9.59
CA ASP A 266 -0.20 -19.94 10.36
C ASP A 266 0.22 -21.02 11.34
N GLY A 267 -0.35 -20.99 12.53
CA GLY A 267 -0.25 -21.99 13.57
C GLY A 267 -1.37 -23.03 13.49
N ILE A 268 -1.29 -24.02 14.36
CA ILE A 268 -2.29 -25.08 14.51
C ILE A 268 -2.61 -25.24 15.99
N LYS A 269 -3.88 -25.13 16.33
CA LYS A 269 -4.44 -25.38 17.65
C LYS A 269 -5.32 -26.63 17.57
N GLN A 270 -5.16 -27.53 18.49
CA GLN A 270 -6.05 -28.68 18.66
C GLN A 270 -7.13 -28.32 19.68
N ILE A 271 -8.38 -28.53 19.30
CA ILE A 271 -9.53 -28.37 20.18
C ILE A 271 -10.12 -29.76 20.43
N ASP A 272 -10.21 -30.14 21.69
CA ASP A 272 -10.89 -31.34 22.10
C ASP A 272 -12.34 -31.01 22.49
N MET A 273 -13.27 -31.76 21.92
CA MET A 273 -14.71 -31.57 22.15
C MET A 273 -15.34 -32.86 22.68
N SER A 274 -16.37 -32.71 23.51
CA SER A 274 -17.25 -33.82 23.87
C SER A 274 -18.12 -34.22 22.65
N VAL A 275 -18.82 -35.35 22.75
CA VAL A 275 -19.77 -35.80 21.72
C VAL A 275 -20.88 -34.78 21.48
N ASP A 276 -21.25 -34.03 22.52
CA ASP A 276 -22.27 -32.98 22.49
C ASP A 276 -21.73 -31.65 21.96
N GLY A 277 -20.43 -31.60 21.59
CA GLY A 277 -19.80 -30.41 21.00
C GLY A 277 -19.32 -29.37 22.00
N ILE A 278 -19.25 -29.70 23.29
CA ILE A 278 -18.68 -28.81 24.30
C ILE A 278 -17.14 -28.92 24.24
N VAL A 279 -16.45 -27.78 24.19
CA VAL A 279 -14.99 -27.71 24.25
C VAL A 279 -14.53 -28.21 25.63
N THR A 280 -13.72 -29.25 25.64
CA THR A 280 -13.21 -29.89 26.86
C THR A 280 -11.73 -29.64 27.10
N GLY A 281 -11.00 -29.17 26.09
CA GLY A 281 -9.59 -28.84 26.18
C GLY A 281 -9.10 -28.17 24.90
N GLU A 282 -8.01 -27.43 25.04
CA GLU A 282 -7.29 -26.81 23.94
C GLU A 282 -5.80 -26.98 24.15
N SER A 283 -5.07 -27.26 23.07
CA SER A 283 -3.61 -27.34 23.06
C SER A 283 -3.04 -26.75 21.79
N VAL A 284 -1.90 -26.06 21.90
CA VAL A 284 -1.18 -25.54 20.74
C VAL A 284 -0.31 -26.66 20.17
N VAL A 285 -0.56 -27.02 18.91
CA VAL A 285 0.23 -28.01 18.17
C VAL A 285 1.40 -27.34 17.46
N LYS A 286 1.16 -26.13 16.93
CA LYS A 286 2.15 -25.30 16.25
C LYS A 286 1.81 -23.84 16.51
N GLU A 287 2.78 -23.07 16.99
CA GLU A 287 2.61 -21.63 17.17
C GLU A 287 2.46 -20.90 15.83
N ALA A 288 1.60 -19.90 15.80
CA ALA A 288 1.55 -18.96 14.70
C ALA A 288 2.73 -17.97 14.82
N VAL A 289 3.41 -17.71 13.72
CA VAL A 289 4.51 -16.74 13.66
C VAL A 289 4.07 -15.54 12.82
N SER A 290 4.09 -14.36 13.42
CA SER A 290 3.75 -13.11 12.72
C SER A 290 4.67 -12.84 11.52
N GLY A 291 4.22 -12.07 10.56
CA GLY A 291 5.07 -11.54 9.50
C GLY A 291 6.09 -10.53 10.02
N SER A 292 7.09 -10.23 9.22
CA SER A 292 8.11 -9.23 9.50
C SER A 292 7.58 -7.84 9.17
N ASP A 293 7.96 -6.84 9.95
CA ASP A 293 7.60 -5.45 9.73
C ASP A 293 8.47 -4.83 8.64
N VAL A 294 7.87 -4.05 7.76
CA VAL A 294 8.57 -3.29 6.71
C VAL A 294 8.61 -1.82 7.11
N VAL A 295 9.80 -1.30 7.36
CA VAL A 295 10.03 0.11 7.67
C VAL A 295 10.38 0.85 6.39
N LEU A 296 9.59 1.87 6.05
CA LEU A 296 9.80 2.70 4.88
C LEU A 296 10.69 3.91 5.22
N THR A 297 11.23 4.53 4.18
CA THR A 297 11.96 5.80 4.29
C THR A 297 11.03 7.01 4.37
N LEU A 298 9.72 6.81 4.15
CA LEU A 298 8.70 7.85 4.18
C LEU A 298 8.63 8.58 5.53
N ASP A 299 8.50 9.89 5.48
CA ASP A 299 8.01 10.71 6.57
C ASP A 299 6.50 10.90 6.39
N SER A 300 5.69 10.37 7.30
CA SER A 300 4.22 10.39 7.17
C SER A 300 3.65 11.82 7.19
N GLN A 301 4.27 12.76 7.91
CA GLN A 301 3.84 14.14 7.94
C GLN A 301 4.14 14.83 6.61
N LEU A 302 5.36 14.65 6.09
CA LEU A 302 5.74 15.18 4.79
C LEU A 302 4.90 14.56 3.66
N GLN A 303 4.62 13.25 3.75
CA GLN A 303 3.76 12.54 2.79
C GLN A 303 2.35 13.17 2.75
N LYS A 304 1.72 13.34 3.91
CA LYS A 304 0.37 13.92 3.99
C LYS A 304 0.33 15.33 3.40
N ILE A 305 1.29 16.17 3.77
CA ILE A 305 1.37 17.55 3.23
C ILE A 305 1.63 17.54 1.73
N THR A 306 2.49 16.63 1.26
CA THR A 306 2.78 16.50 -0.18
C THR A 306 1.51 16.15 -0.96
N GLU A 307 0.69 15.22 -0.47
CA GLU A 307 -0.60 14.86 -1.10
C GLU A 307 -1.61 16.00 -1.05
N ASP A 308 -1.80 16.61 0.12
CA ASP A 308 -2.77 17.70 0.30
C ASP A 308 -2.40 18.94 -0.53
N THR A 309 -1.11 19.26 -0.58
CA THR A 309 -0.61 20.41 -1.34
C THR A 309 -0.70 20.15 -2.84
N LEU A 310 -0.43 18.91 -3.28
CA LEU A 310 -0.60 18.52 -4.68
C LEU A 310 -2.07 18.64 -5.10
N ALA A 311 -2.98 18.05 -4.33
CA ALA A 311 -4.42 18.09 -4.62
C ALA A 311 -4.95 19.52 -4.64
N ARG A 312 -4.63 20.32 -3.64
CA ARG A 312 -5.00 21.74 -3.53
C ARG A 312 -4.37 22.58 -4.63
N GLY A 313 -3.10 22.32 -4.96
CA GLY A 313 -2.40 22.99 -6.04
C GLY A 313 -3.01 22.72 -7.42
N ILE A 314 -3.36 21.46 -7.72
CA ILE A 314 -4.08 21.09 -8.95
C ILE A 314 -5.43 21.81 -9.03
N ALA A 315 -6.20 21.84 -7.93
CA ALA A 315 -7.47 22.57 -7.89
C ALA A 315 -7.29 24.09 -8.15
N ASN A 316 -6.23 24.69 -7.59
CA ASN A 316 -5.90 26.10 -7.85
C ASN A 316 -5.50 26.34 -9.31
N ILE A 317 -4.71 25.45 -9.90
CA ILE A 317 -4.33 25.52 -11.32
C ILE A 317 -5.56 25.40 -12.20
N GLN A 318 -6.48 24.48 -11.91
CA GLN A 318 -7.72 24.27 -12.63
C GLN A 318 -8.65 25.53 -12.63
N ASN A 319 -8.53 26.36 -11.59
CA ASN A 319 -9.26 27.63 -11.51
C ASN A 319 -8.64 28.76 -12.35
N THR A 320 -7.48 28.55 -12.98
CA THR A 320 -6.91 29.54 -13.93
C THR A 320 -7.65 29.50 -15.27
N LYS A 321 -7.52 30.56 -16.07
CA LYS A 321 -8.27 30.67 -17.33
C LYS A 321 -7.84 29.65 -18.38
N ASP A 322 -6.57 29.26 -18.35
CA ASP A 322 -5.87 28.50 -19.40
C ASP A 322 -5.67 27.02 -19.04
N ALA A 323 -5.75 26.62 -17.76
CA ALA A 323 -5.45 25.27 -17.31
C ALA A 323 -6.67 24.53 -16.69
N LYS A 324 -7.87 24.74 -17.24
CA LYS A 324 -9.13 24.16 -16.73
C LYS A 324 -9.16 22.63 -16.75
N ASP A 325 -8.33 22.01 -17.59
CA ASP A 325 -8.24 20.56 -17.75
C ASP A 325 -7.18 19.91 -16.83
N ALA A 326 -6.50 20.69 -16.00
CA ALA A 326 -5.58 20.19 -15.00
C ALA A 326 -6.33 19.35 -13.96
N SER A 327 -6.05 18.05 -13.87
CA SER A 327 -6.82 17.14 -12.99
C SER A 327 -6.00 16.00 -12.40
N GLU A 328 -4.76 15.85 -12.82
CA GLU A 328 -3.86 14.76 -12.48
C GLU A 328 -2.45 15.29 -12.23
N GLY A 329 -1.70 14.61 -11.34
CA GLY A 329 -0.32 15.01 -11.11
C GLY A 329 0.40 14.09 -10.14
N ALA A 330 1.68 14.39 -9.94
CA ALA A 330 2.53 13.72 -8.97
C ALA A 330 3.53 14.70 -8.34
N ALA A 331 3.95 14.38 -7.11
CA ALA A 331 5.03 15.09 -6.43
C ALA A 331 5.94 14.08 -5.74
N VAL A 332 7.26 14.26 -5.85
CA VAL A 332 8.28 13.38 -5.28
C VAL A 332 9.28 14.20 -4.50
N VAL A 333 9.64 13.72 -3.31
CA VAL A 333 10.64 14.30 -2.42
C VAL A 333 11.71 13.26 -2.13
N LEU A 334 12.95 13.52 -2.51
CA LEU A 334 14.11 12.65 -2.28
C LEU A 334 15.11 13.31 -1.34
N ASN A 335 15.74 12.52 -0.48
CA ASN A 335 16.97 12.88 0.18
C ASN A 335 18.10 12.96 -0.85
N VAL A 336 18.75 14.11 -0.96
CA VAL A 336 19.78 14.39 -1.97
C VAL A 336 21.05 13.53 -1.79
N GLN A 337 21.35 13.10 -0.56
CA GLN A 337 22.57 12.37 -0.24
C GLN A 337 22.37 10.85 -0.29
N THR A 338 21.20 10.37 0.17
CA THR A 338 20.96 8.93 0.34
C THR A 338 20.07 8.33 -0.76
N GLY A 339 19.32 9.15 -1.51
CA GLY A 339 18.32 8.66 -2.47
C GLY A 339 17.03 8.14 -1.85
N GLU A 340 16.88 8.25 -0.52
CA GLU A 340 15.66 7.86 0.19
C GLU A 340 14.46 8.68 -0.29
N VAL A 341 13.36 7.99 -0.59
CA VAL A 341 12.07 8.63 -0.86
C VAL A 341 11.44 9.05 0.46
N LEU A 342 11.40 10.36 0.69
CA LEU A 342 10.82 10.92 1.91
C LEU A 342 9.31 11.14 1.79
N ALA A 343 8.83 11.46 0.59
CA ALA A 343 7.41 11.51 0.23
C ALA A 343 7.22 11.30 -1.27
N MET A 344 6.11 10.66 -1.64
CA MET A 344 5.75 10.45 -3.05
C MET A 344 4.23 10.42 -3.19
N ALA A 345 3.67 11.43 -3.82
CA ALA A 345 2.24 11.61 -4.04
C ALA A 345 1.86 11.37 -5.50
N SER A 346 0.73 10.72 -5.72
CA SER A 346 0.05 10.58 -7.01
C SER A 346 -1.41 10.98 -6.86
N TYR A 347 -1.92 11.87 -7.72
CA TYR A 347 -3.29 12.37 -7.66
C TYR A 347 -4.06 12.08 -8.95
N PRO A 348 -5.33 11.64 -8.86
CA PRO A 348 -6.03 11.28 -7.62
C PRO A 348 -5.53 9.98 -7.02
N ASN A 349 -5.76 9.82 -5.72
CA ASN A 349 -5.52 8.60 -4.98
C ASN A 349 -6.79 7.71 -4.90
N TYR A 350 -6.70 6.59 -4.18
CA TYR A 350 -7.81 5.66 -3.94
C TYR A 350 -7.78 5.16 -2.50
N ASN A 351 -8.91 4.64 -2.02
CA ASN A 351 -9.00 4.06 -0.69
C ASN A 351 -8.64 2.56 -0.69
N PRO A 352 -7.47 2.15 -0.19
CA PRO A 352 -7.02 0.76 -0.18
C PRO A 352 -7.85 -0.12 0.77
N ALA A 353 -8.45 0.44 1.81
CA ALA A 353 -9.25 -0.30 2.79
C ALA A 353 -10.49 -0.97 2.15
N LEU A 354 -11.04 -0.39 1.07
CA LEU A 354 -12.19 -0.95 0.35
C LEU A 354 -11.90 -2.34 -0.25
N PHE A 355 -10.63 -2.67 -0.50
CA PHE A 355 -10.25 -3.94 -1.13
C PHE A 355 -10.09 -5.08 -0.14
N THR A 356 -9.84 -4.80 1.13
CA THR A 356 -9.45 -5.79 2.16
C THR A 356 -10.48 -6.92 2.32
N ASN A 357 -11.77 -6.61 2.23
CA ASN A 357 -12.86 -7.59 2.35
C ASN A 357 -13.69 -7.75 1.06
N GLY A 358 -13.16 -7.23 -0.05
CA GLY A 358 -13.83 -7.15 -1.34
C GLY A 358 -14.51 -5.80 -1.55
N ILE A 359 -14.11 -5.11 -2.61
CA ILE A 359 -14.71 -3.83 -3.02
C ILE A 359 -16.10 -4.07 -3.62
N SER A 360 -17.05 -3.19 -3.35
CA SER A 360 -18.36 -3.23 -3.99
C SER A 360 -18.24 -3.00 -5.49
N SER A 361 -19.15 -3.59 -6.30
CA SER A 361 -19.16 -3.34 -7.74
C SER A 361 -19.37 -1.85 -8.06
N GLU A 362 -20.15 -1.15 -7.26
CA GLU A 362 -20.40 0.28 -7.41
C GLU A 362 -19.12 1.11 -7.19
N ASP A 363 -18.40 0.87 -6.08
CA ASP A 363 -17.17 1.60 -5.77
C ASP A 363 -16.05 1.27 -6.77
N TYR A 364 -15.95 0.01 -7.20
CA TYR A 364 -14.99 -0.38 -8.21
C TYR A 364 -15.25 0.32 -9.55
N GLN A 365 -16.53 0.41 -9.98
CA GLN A 365 -16.90 1.10 -11.21
C GLN A 365 -16.62 2.62 -11.12
N LYS A 366 -16.75 3.26 -9.96
CA LYS A 366 -16.37 4.67 -9.77
C LYS A 366 -14.89 4.89 -10.13
N TYR A 367 -13.99 4.03 -9.64
CA TYR A 367 -12.56 4.13 -9.93
C TYR A 367 -12.21 3.80 -11.39
N ILE A 368 -12.79 2.75 -11.96
CA ILE A 368 -12.49 2.31 -13.34
C ILE A 368 -13.01 3.32 -14.39
N ASN A 369 -14.14 3.96 -14.13
CA ASN A 369 -14.72 4.94 -15.03
C ASN A 369 -14.13 6.34 -14.85
N ASP A 370 -13.31 6.58 -13.83
CA ASP A 370 -12.62 7.86 -13.64
C ASP A 370 -11.50 8.01 -14.68
N LYS A 371 -11.67 8.95 -15.60
CA LYS A 371 -10.71 9.25 -16.69
C LYS A 371 -9.33 9.69 -16.19
N ARG A 372 -9.22 10.01 -14.89
CA ARG A 372 -7.95 10.37 -14.26
C ARG A 372 -7.15 9.16 -13.79
N HIS A 373 -7.66 7.93 -14.00
CA HIS A 373 -6.99 6.66 -13.71
C HIS A 373 -6.40 6.60 -12.28
N PRO A 374 -7.23 6.60 -11.21
CA PRO A 374 -6.77 6.67 -9.82
C PRO A 374 -5.82 5.55 -9.38
N PHE A 375 -5.86 4.39 -10.04
CA PHE A 375 -4.98 3.26 -9.70
C PHE A 375 -3.55 3.38 -10.23
N ILE A 376 -3.29 4.30 -11.16
CA ILE A 376 -1.96 4.50 -11.71
C ILE A 376 -1.12 5.35 -10.75
N ASN A 377 0.03 4.81 -10.32
CA ASN A 377 1.03 5.59 -9.61
C ASN A 377 1.77 6.52 -10.60
N LYS A 378 1.28 7.74 -10.73
CA LYS A 378 1.80 8.71 -11.71
C LYS A 378 3.24 9.14 -11.43
N ALA A 379 3.73 8.91 -10.22
CA ALA A 379 5.12 9.24 -9.88
C ALA A 379 6.13 8.33 -10.57
N ILE A 380 5.76 7.07 -10.88
CA ILE A 380 6.66 6.05 -11.44
C ILE A 380 6.16 5.39 -12.73
N SER A 381 4.85 5.49 -13.02
CA SER A 381 4.20 4.77 -14.13
C SER A 381 3.53 5.70 -15.16
N ASP A 382 3.59 7.01 -14.97
CA ASP A 382 3.22 8.01 -15.96
C ASP A 382 4.47 8.80 -16.39
N LYS A 383 4.68 8.96 -17.69
CA LYS A 383 5.83 9.66 -18.25
C LYS A 383 5.37 10.79 -19.16
N SER A 384 6.13 11.85 -19.17
CA SER A 384 5.84 13.03 -19.97
C SER A 384 7.12 13.74 -20.38
N ALA A 385 7.02 14.50 -21.47
CA ALA A 385 8.07 15.41 -21.88
C ALA A 385 8.42 16.35 -20.71
N PRO A 386 9.71 16.52 -20.37
CA PRO A 386 10.15 17.35 -19.24
C PRO A 386 10.09 18.84 -19.58
N GLY A 387 10.16 19.20 -20.85
CA GLY A 387 10.29 20.60 -21.27
C GLY A 387 11.56 21.23 -20.66
N SER A 388 11.45 22.49 -20.30
CA SER A 388 12.59 23.30 -19.86
C SER A 388 13.34 22.77 -18.61
N ILE A 389 12.79 21.80 -17.88
CA ILE A 389 13.54 21.14 -16.79
C ILE A 389 14.63 20.19 -17.31
N PHE A 390 14.69 19.89 -18.59
CA PHE A 390 15.76 19.13 -19.23
C PHE A 390 16.97 20.01 -19.59
N LYS A 391 16.83 21.34 -19.61
CA LYS A 391 17.88 22.28 -20.05
C LYS A 391 19.19 22.15 -19.28
N MET A 392 19.15 21.71 -18.02
CA MET A 392 20.36 21.46 -17.24
C MET A 392 21.20 20.32 -17.83
N VAL A 393 20.55 19.27 -18.38
CA VAL A 393 21.27 18.19 -19.11
C VAL A 393 21.98 18.76 -20.32
N THR A 394 21.29 19.58 -21.11
CA THR A 394 21.86 20.24 -22.30
C THR A 394 23.01 21.19 -21.95
N ALA A 395 22.87 21.94 -20.84
CA ALA A 395 23.91 22.80 -20.35
C ALA A 395 25.20 22.03 -19.99
N ILE A 396 25.06 20.96 -19.21
CA ILE A 396 26.18 20.10 -18.82
C ILE A 396 26.81 19.48 -20.08
N ALA A 397 26.00 18.97 -21.02
CA ALA A 397 26.51 18.36 -22.24
C ALA A 397 27.33 19.35 -23.10
N ALA A 398 26.88 20.60 -23.21
CA ALA A 398 27.60 21.62 -23.99
C ALA A 398 28.89 22.08 -23.31
N LEU A 399 28.91 22.18 -21.97
CA LEU A 399 30.09 22.53 -21.19
C LEU A 399 31.13 21.38 -21.21
N GLU A 400 30.74 20.14 -20.90
CA GLU A 400 31.64 18.98 -20.93
C GLU A 400 32.23 18.72 -22.32
N SER A 401 31.54 19.05 -23.40
CA SER A 401 32.06 18.91 -24.76
C SER A 401 32.86 20.13 -25.23
N ASN A 402 33.12 21.09 -24.35
CA ASN A 402 33.83 22.37 -24.67
C ASN A 402 33.24 23.13 -25.86
N GLN A 403 31.94 22.97 -26.12
CA GLN A 403 31.23 23.72 -27.17
C GLN A 403 30.84 25.11 -26.76
N ILE A 404 30.90 25.37 -25.46
CA ILE A 404 30.65 26.67 -24.82
C ILE A 404 31.43 26.70 -23.50
N SER A 405 31.90 27.88 -23.10
CA SER A 405 32.39 28.17 -21.76
C SER A 405 31.32 28.86 -20.92
N ILE A 406 31.47 28.86 -19.59
CA ILE A 406 30.51 29.50 -18.66
C ILE A 406 30.35 31.01 -18.92
N ASN A 407 31.36 31.66 -19.49
CA ASN A 407 31.38 33.12 -19.76
C ASN A 407 30.90 33.49 -21.17
N ASP A 408 30.80 32.50 -22.07
CA ASP A 408 30.38 32.77 -23.45
C ASP A 408 28.94 33.27 -23.48
N LYS A 409 28.68 34.24 -24.32
CA LYS A 409 27.35 34.84 -24.49
C LYS A 409 26.79 34.58 -25.88
N ILE A 410 25.50 34.21 -25.90
CA ILE A 410 24.71 34.05 -27.13
C ILE A 410 23.61 35.11 -27.13
N ASN A 411 23.41 35.74 -28.29
CA ASN A 411 22.38 36.77 -28.45
C ASN A 411 21.07 36.15 -28.93
N ASP A 412 20.09 36.10 -28.07
CA ASP A 412 18.71 35.67 -28.41
C ASP A 412 17.97 36.78 -29.15
N THR A 413 17.78 36.57 -30.44
CA THR A 413 17.05 37.46 -31.35
C THR A 413 15.61 36.98 -31.62
N TYR A 414 15.06 36.13 -30.73
CA TYR A 414 13.73 35.55 -30.79
C TYR A 414 13.61 34.33 -31.72
N ARG A 415 13.89 34.46 -33.03
CA ARG A 415 13.74 33.40 -34.03
C ARG A 415 15.09 32.73 -34.31
N TYR A 416 15.17 31.41 -34.07
CA TYR A 416 16.36 30.62 -34.37
C TYR A 416 16.33 30.15 -35.82
N THR A 417 17.23 30.69 -36.64
CA THR A 417 17.20 30.57 -38.11
C THR A 417 18.28 29.65 -38.70
N PHE A 418 19.00 28.90 -37.89
CA PHE A 418 20.10 28.06 -38.38
C PHE A 418 19.65 27.01 -39.40
N TYR A 419 18.48 26.38 -39.19
CA TYR A 419 17.88 25.45 -40.14
C TYR A 419 16.84 26.14 -40.98
N ARG A 420 16.84 25.90 -42.33
CA ARG A 420 15.88 26.51 -43.25
C ARG A 420 14.45 25.97 -43.01
N ASP A 421 14.37 24.65 -42.75
CA ASP A 421 13.09 23.93 -42.70
C ASP A 421 12.46 23.93 -41.30
N TYR A 422 13.19 24.38 -40.26
CA TYR A 422 12.71 24.47 -38.93
C TYR A 422 13.30 25.66 -38.18
N GLN A 423 12.48 26.69 -38.00
CA GLN A 423 12.87 27.96 -37.37
C GLN A 423 12.04 28.27 -36.13
N PRO A 424 12.27 27.56 -35.01
CA PRO A 424 11.50 27.79 -33.80
C PRO A 424 11.82 29.14 -33.16
N THR A 425 10.90 29.59 -32.29
CA THR A 425 11.05 30.86 -31.58
C THR A 425 11.31 30.66 -30.09
N CYS A 426 11.98 31.62 -29.50
CA CYS A 426 12.01 31.74 -28.05
C CYS A 426 10.60 32.09 -27.53
N TRP A 427 10.33 31.77 -26.26
CA TRP A 427 9.03 32.07 -25.66
C TRP A 427 8.79 33.58 -25.42
N LYS A 428 9.90 34.36 -25.24
CA LYS A 428 9.83 35.82 -25.04
C LYS A 428 9.82 36.54 -26.41
N PRO A 429 8.74 37.25 -26.77
CA PRO A 429 8.72 38.07 -27.97
C PRO A 429 9.86 39.11 -27.97
N GLY A 430 10.57 39.20 -29.08
CA GLY A 430 11.74 40.07 -29.22
C GLY A 430 13.06 39.49 -28.71
N GLY A 431 13.02 38.32 -28.06
CA GLY A 431 14.21 37.65 -27.51
C GLY A 431 14.66 38.20 -26.13
N HIS A 432 15.70 37.59 -25.61
CA HIS A 432 16.29 37.96 -24.32
C HIS A 432 17.57 38.82 -24.42
N GLY A 433 18.09 38.98 -25.65
CA GLY A 433 19.39 39.63 -25.85
C GLY A 433 20.57 38.75 -25.50
N LEU A 434 21.67 39.33 -25.08
CA LEU A 434 22.91 38.63 -24.72
C LEU A 434 22.81 37.94 -23.37
N LEU A 435 22.94 36.62 -23.36
CA LEU A 435 22.91 35.77 -22.16
C LEU A 435 24.09 34.83 -22.11
N ASN A 436 24.65 34.61 -20.92
CA ASN A 436 25.49 33.46 -20.66
C ASN A 436 24.63 32.26 -20.19
N ILE A 437 25.27 31.11 -19.91
CA ILE A 437 24.56 29.86 -19.59
C ILE A 437 23.72 29.97 -18.29
N THR A 438 24.24 30.62 -17.24
CA THR A 438 23.57 30.86 -15.96
C THR A 438 22.30 31.71 -16.17
N GLN A 439 22.42 32.81 -16.88
CA GLN A 439 21.30 33.70 -17.23
C GLN A 439 20.28 33.00 -18.14
N ALA A 440 20.73 32.17 -19.07
CA ALA A 440 19.85 31.41 -19.95
C ALA A 440 19.01 30.36 -19.20
N ILE A 441 19.54 29.73 -18.13
CA ILE A 441 18.81 28.84 -17.24
C ILE A 441 17.76 29.65 -16.44
N GLU A 442 18.17 30.79 -15.85
CA GLU A 442 17.36 31.70 -15.07
C GLU A 442 16.08 32.11 -15.80
N VAL A 443 16.22 32.70 -16.99
CA VAL A 443 15.09 33.15 -17.80
C VAL A 443 14.51 32.06 -18.71
N SER A 444 15.02 30.82 -18.63
CA SER A 444 14.59 29.69 -19.45
C SER A 444 14.61 29.96 -20.97
N CYS A 445 15.66 30.58 -21.50
CA CYS A 445 15.79 30.98 -22.90
C CYS A 445 15.83 29.78 -23.86
N ASN A 446 14.83 29.59 -24.72
CA ASN A 446 14.84 28.47 -25.69
C ASN A 446 15.92 28.67 -26.75
N PHE A 447 16.10 29.90 -27.28
CA PHE A 447 17.06 30.18 -28.32
C PHE A 447 18.50 29.80 -27.94
N PHE A 448 18.91 30.14 -26.69
CA PHE A 448 20.19 29.77 -26.17
C PHE A 448 20.40 28.25 -26.17
N PHE A 449 19.39 27.50 -25.69
CA PHE A 449 19.45 26.06 -25.64
C PHE A 449 19.31 25.38 -27.00
N TYR A 450 18.67 25.96 -27.99
CA TYR A 450 18.74 25.50 -29.39
C TYR A 450 20.17 25.54 -29.90
N GLU A 451 20.88 26.63 -29.67
CA GLU A 451 22.24 26.82 -30.18
C GLU A 451 23.25 25.90 -29.46
N ILE A 452 23.25 25.86 -28.14
CA ILE A 452 24.21 24.97 -27.45
C ILE A 452 23.89 23.49 -27.64
N GLY A 453 22.60 23.13 -27.75
CA GLY A 453 22.20 21.75 -28.05
C GLY A 453 22.60 21.31 -29.46
N ARG A 454 22.50 22.22 -30.44
CA ARG A 454 23.03 21.98 -31.81
C ARG A 454 24.54 21.75 -31.79
N ARG A 455 25.29 22.55 -31.03
CA ARG A 455 26.76 22.44 -30.91
C ARG A 455 27.18 21.15 -30.23
N ALA A 456 26.55 20.81 -29.12
CA ALA A 456 26.83 19.57 -28.36
C ALA A 456 26.43 18.31 -29.13
N GLY A 457 25.34 18.36 -29.87
CA GLY A 457 24.79 17.24 -30.63
C GLY A 457 24.06 16.23 -29.76
N ILE A 458 23.21 15.41 -30.39
CA ILE A 458 22.34 14.47 -29.68
C ILE A 458 23.12 13.41 -28.90
N ALA A 459 24.22 12.89 -29.45
CA ALA A 459 25.01 11.85 -28.81
C ALA A 459 25.58 12.28 -27.43
N LYS A 460 26.05 13.53 -27.31
CA LYS A 460 26.55 14.05 -26.04
C LYS A 460 25.43 14.39 -25.07
N ILE A 461 24.29 14.91 -25.56
CA ILE A 461 23.09 15.12 -24.75
C ILE A 461 22.61 13.79 -24.15
N ASP A 462 22.52 12.73 -24.94
CA ASP A 462 22.12 11.39 -24.51
C ASP A 462 23.10 10.78 -23.51
N GLU A 463 24.40 10.96 -23.71
CA GLU A 463 25.44 10.49 -22.78
C GLU A 463 25.21 11.10 -21.39
N VAL A 464 25.05 12.43 -21.31
CA VAL A 464 24.83 13.14 -20.05
C VAL A 464 23.49 12.79 -19.44
N ALA A 465 22.43 12.67 -20.24
CA ALA A 465 21.13 12.26 -19.77
C ALA A 465 21.18 10.85 -19.12
N LYS A 466 21.87 9.88 -19.75
CA LYS A 466 22.10 8.54 -19.20
C LYS A 466 22.92 8.58 -17.92
N LYS A 467 24.00 9.36 -17.85
CA LYS A 467 24.77 9.57 -16.60
C LYS A 467 23.89 10.06 -15.46
N LEU A 468 22.93 10.94 -15.76
CA LEU A 468 21.96 11.47 -14.79
C LEU A 468 20.72 10.56 -14.59
N GLY A 469 20.78 9.29 -15.03
CA GLY A 469 19.75 8.28 -14.78
C GLY A 469 18.47 8.40 -15.61
N LEU A 470 18.44 9.29 -16.62
CA LEU A 470 17.28 9.46 -17.49
C LEU A 470 17.21 8.34 -18.54
N GLY A 471 16.01 7.87 -18.86
CA GLY A 471 15.78 6.77 -19.80
C GLY A 471 15.98 5.37 -19.21
N SER A 472 16.20 5.24 -17.90
CA SER A 472 16.32 3.98 -17.18
C SER A 472 15.43 3.97 -15.94
N LYS A 473 15.04 2.79 -15.45
CA LYS A 473 14.36 2.67 -14.16
C LYS A 473 15.25 3.21 -13.04
N THR A 474 14.65 3.81 -12.04
CA THR A 474 15.39 4.34 -10.89
C THR A 474 15.81 3.27 -9.91
N GLY A 475 15.10 2.14 -9.94
CA GLY A 475 15.34 1.02 -9.05
C GLY A 475 14.52 1.02 -7.77
N ILE A 476 13.51 1.88 -7.65
CA ILE A 476 12.62 1.90 -6.49
C ILE A 476 11.96 0.54 -6.26
N GLU A 477 11.82 0.14 -5.00
CA GLU A 477 11.25 -1.16 -4.59
C GLU A 477 9.73 -1.21 -4.71
N LEU A 478 9.21 -0.68 -5.81
CA LEU A 478 7.78 -0.72 -6.16
C LEU A 478 7.55 -1.41 -7.50
N PRO A 479 6.40 -2.07 -7.69
CA PRO A 479 6.08 -2.66 -8.97
C PRO A 479 5.70 -1.58 -10.00
N ASP A 480 5.71 -1.96 -11.27
CA ASP A 480 5.19 -1.18 -12.38
C ASP A 480 5.96 0.13 -12.69
N GLU A 481 7.21 0.27 -12.20
CA GLU A 481 8.09 1.37 -12.62
C GLU A 481 8.44 1.26 -14.11
N ILE A 482 8.35 2.39 -14.83
CA ILE A 482 8.71 2.49 -16.24
C ILE A 482 10.03 3.26 -16.45
N ALA A 483 10.77 2.90 -17.48
CA ALA A 483 12.11 3.47 -17.73
C ALA A 483 12.10 4.89 -18.31
N GLY A 484 10.99 5.38 -18.81
CA GLY A 484 10.96 6.62 -19.60
C GLY A 484 11.48 6.40 -21.03
N THR A 485 11.68 7.47 -21.77
CA THR A 485 12.19 7.44 -23.16
C THR A 485 13.24 8.53 -23.34
N LEU A 486 14.40 8.14 -23.80
CA LEU A 486 15.47 9.06 -24.20
C LEU A 486 15.38 9.30 -25.71
N ALA A 487 15.25 10.59 -26.10
CA ALA A 487 15.11 10.97 -27.49
C ALA A 487 16.42 10.82 -28.25
N GLY A 488 16.43 10.14 -29.37
CA GLY A 488 17.64 9.97 -30.19
C GLY A 488 17.39 9.14 -31.44
N PRO A 489 18.43 8.88 -32.25
CA PRO A 489 18.34 8.08 -33.48
C PRO A 489 17.92 6.62 -33.25
N GLU A 490 18.02 6.13 -32.01
CA GLU A 490 17.54 4.80 -31.65
C GLU A 490 16.00 4.72 -31.64
N VAL A 491 15.36 5.80 -31.20
CA VAL A 491 13.88 5.94 -31.14
C VAL A 491 13.31 6.34 -32.50
N ASP A 492 14.03 7.18 -33.24
CA ASP A 492 13.58 7.65 -34.55
C ASP A 492 14.72 7.60 -35.56
N LYS A 493 14.65 6.65 -36.52
CA LYS A 493 15.67 6.46 -37.55
C LYS A 493 15.79 7.63 -38.53
N GLN A 494 14.76 8.49 -38.62
CA GLN A 494 14.78 9.73 -39.42
C GLN A 494 15.16 10.93 -38.54
N TRP A 495 16.22 10.82 -37.78
CA TRP A 495 16.70 11.88 -36.91
C TRP A 495 17.23 13.07 -37.68
N THR A 496 16.84 14.28 -37.26
CA THR A 496 17.24 15.54 -37.91
C THR A 496 17.86 16.50 -36.90
N GLY A 497 18.57 17.51 -37.37
CA GLY A 497 19.08 18.58 -36.51
C GLY A 497 17.94 19.37 -35.84
N GLY A 498 16.80 19.50 -36.47
CA GLY A 498 15.59 20.09 -35.86
C GLY A 498 15.12 19.30 -34.64
N LYS A 499 15.15 17.96 -34.69
CA LYS A 499 14.81 17.11 -33.56
C LYS A 499 15.85 17.23 -32.42
N THR A 500 17.13 17.38 -32.75
CA THR A 500 18.19 17.64 -31.76
C THR A 500 17.93 18.92 -30.96
N ILE A 501 17.61 20.02 -31.63
CA ILE A 501 17.36 21.28 -30.91
C ILE A 501 16.03 21.26 -30.12
N GLN A 502 15.03 20.51 -30.56
CA GLN A 502 13.83 20.25 -29.75
C GLN A 502 14.16 19.42 -28.51
N THR A 503 14.97 18.36 -28.66
CA THR A 503 15.46 17.54 -27.53
C THR A 503 16.22 18.40 -26.52
N ALA A 504 17.03 19.33 -26.98
CA ALA A 504 17.80 20.23 -26.12
C ALA A 504 16.96 21.08 -25.15
N ILE A 505 15.69 21.31 -25.46
CA ILE A 505 14.74 21.98 -24.57
C ILE A 505 13.74 21.02 -23.90
N GLY A 506 14.00 19.71 -23.95
CA GLY A 506 13.18 18.68 -23.32
C GLY A 506 11.88 18.36 -24.03
N GLN A 507 11.83 18.56 -25.35
CA GLN A 507 10.73 18.19 -26.23
C GLN A 507 11.12 16.99 -27.13
N SER A 508 10.45 16.80 -28.23
CA SER A 508 10.65 15.66 -29.14
C SER A 508 10.17 14.35 -28.48
N TYR A 509 11.01 13.31 -28.43
CA TYR A 509 10.68 12.00 -27.87
C TYR A 509 11.09 11.81 -26.41
N ASN A 510 11.58 12.87 -25.75
CA ASN A 510 11.90 12.82 -24.33
C ASN A 510 10.64 12.64 -23.48
N ASP A 511 10.56 11.53 -22.72
CA ASP A 511 9.48 11.29 -21.75
C ASP A 511 10.06 10.66 -20.49
N TYR A 512 9.84 11.29 -19.34
CA TYR A 512 10.36 10.81 -18.06
C TYR A 512 9.30 10.83 -16.97
N THR A 513 9.48 9.99 -15.95
CA THR A 513 8.62 9.95 -14.78
C THR A 513 9.01 11.05 -13.78
N PRO A 514 8.09 11.50 -12.92
CA PRO A 514 8.40 12.44 -11.85
C PRO A 514 9.53 11.95 -10.92
N LEU A 515 9.60 10.65 -10.66
CA LEU A 515 10.68 10.05 -9.85
C LEU A 515 12.04 10.19 -10.53
N GLN A 516 12.14 9.94 -11.84
CA GLN A 516 13.37 10.18 -12.60
C GLN A 516 13.80 11.65 -12.55
N MET A 517 12.84 12.57 -12.66
CA MET A 517 13.13 14.00 -12.58
C MET A 517 13.57 14.44 -11.17
N ALA A 518 13.06 13.81 -10.12
CA ALA A 518 13.55 14.03 -8.75
C ALA A 518 14.98 13.49 -8.57
N LYS A 519 15.26 12.25 -9.05
CA LYS A 519 16.58 11.63 -8.98
C LYS A 519 17.63 12.47 -9.68
N TYR A 520 17.39 12.84 -10.92
CA TYR A 520 18.33 13.66 -11.69
C TYR A 520 18.60 15.02 -11.04
N THR A 521 17.56 15.65 -10.45
CA THR A 521 17.71 16.90 -9.73
C THR A 521 18.55 16.72 -8.46
N ALA A 522 18.36 15.62 -7.74
CA ALA A 522 19.18 15.28 -6.56
C ALA A 522 20.65 15.06 -6.94
N MET A 523 20.91 14.43 -8.09
CA MET A 523 22.29 14.19 -8.58
C MET A 523 23.00 15.47 -9.04
N ILE A 524 22.27 16.44 -9.57
CA ILE A 524 22.82 17.79 -9.81
C ILE A 524 23.12 18.49 -8.46
N ALA A 525 22.20 18.41 -7.51
CA ALA A 525 22.31 19.08 -6.22
C ALA A 525 23.47 18.53 -5.37
N ASN A 526 23.73 17.21 -5.40
CA ASN A 526 24.79 16.58 -4.59
C ASN A 526 26.20 16.66 -5.18
N GLY A 527 26.37 17.37 -6.30
CA GLY A 527 27.66 17.54 -6.95
C GLY A 527 28.03 16.43 -7.93
N GLY A 528 27.05 15.72 -8.52
CA GLY A 528 27.26 14.72 -9.56
C GLY A 528 27.60 13.33 -9.02
N LYS A 529 27.08 12.97 -7.84
CA LYS A 529 27.17 11.61 -7.30
C LYS A 529 25.91 10.82 -7.67
N ASN A 530 26.11 9.60 -8.13
CA ASN A 530 25.00 8.69 -8.38
C ASN A 530 24.35 8.27 -7.06
N ILE A 531 23.03 8.23 -7.04
CA ILE A 531 22.23 7.76 -5.91
C ILE A 531 21.28 6.65 -6.36
N ASP A 532 21.13 5.63 -5.54
CA ASP A 532 20.06 4.64 -5.71
C ASP A 532 18.80 5.15 -4.98
N VAL A 533 17.70 5.11 -5.71
CA VAL A 533 16.41 5.49 -5.10
C VAL A 533 15.92 4.31 -4.28
N THR A 534 15.58 4.55 -3.03
CA THR A 534 15.04 3.52 -2.13
C THR A 534 13.85 4.04 -1.33
N ILE A 535 12.86 3.19 -1.12
CA ILE A 535 11.69 3.48 -0.27
C ILE A 535 11.63 2.55 0.94
N VAL A 536 12.45 1.50 0.98
CA VAL A 536 12.52 0.56 2.10
C VAL A 536 13.79 0.78 2.91
N LYS A 537 13.61 1.16 4.18
CA LYS A 537 14.70 1.39 5.13
C LYS A 537 15.20 0.10 5.74
N SER A 538 14.31 -0.74 6.24
CA SER A 538 14.64 -2.04 6.85
C SER A 538 13.46 -2.99 6.88
N ILE A 539 13.73 -4.27 7.11
CA ILE A 539 12.74 -5.30 7.41
C ILE A 539 13.10 -5.92 8.75
N ASN A 540 12.18 -5.85 9.71
CA ASN A 540 12.39 -6.32 11.07
C ASN A 540 11.60 -7.61 11.32
N ASN A 541 12.28 -8.68 11.66
CA ASN A 541 11.67 -9.97 11.94
C ASN A 541 10.99 -10.00 13.34
N PRO A 542 9.99 -10.87 13.55
CA PRO A 542 9.31 -10.99 14.85
C PRO A 542 10.22 -11.37 16.02
N ASP A 543 11.38 -11.97 15.74
CA ASP A 543 12.40 -12.34 16.73
C ASP A 543 13.32 -11.17 17.11
N GLY A 544 13.09 -9.98 16.58
CA GLY A 544 13.89 -8.77 16.81
C GLY A 544 15.14 -8.65 15.93
N THR A 545 15.38 -9.60 15.03
CA THR A 545 16.46 -9.48 14.05
C THR A 545 16.04 -8.62 12.85
N THR A 546 17.02 -8.04 12.18
CA THR A 546 16.77 -7.25 10.95
C THR A 546 17.36 -8.00 9.75
N VAL A 547 16.61 -8.03 8.64
CA VAL A 547 17.10 -8.59 7.36
C VAL A 547 18.32 -7.79 6.90
N SER A 548 19.40 -8.48 6.56
CA SER A 548 20.62 -7.81 6.12
C SER A 548 20.42 -7.06 4.80
N ARG A 549 21.15 -5.96 4.58
CA ARG A 549 21.06 -5.18 3.33
C ARG A 549 21.33 -6.05 2.11
N ASN A 550 22.33 -6.91 2.16
CA ASN A 550 22.67 -7.80 1.04
C ASN A 550 21.53 -8.79 0.71
N GLU A 551 20.84 -9.31 1.72
CA GLU A 551 19.67 -10.18 1.51
C GLU A 551 18.51 -9.41 0.89
N LEU A 552 18.27 -8.19 1.37
CA LEU A 552 17.23 -7.31 0.84
C LEU A 552 17.51 -6.94 -0.62
N ASP A 553 18.72 -6.51 -0.95
CA ASP A 553 19.12 -6.16 -2.32
C ASP A 553 19.00 -7.36 -3.25
N SER A 554 19.44 -8.55 -2.82
CA SER A 554 19.28 -9.80 -3.58
C SER A 554 17.80 -10.13 -3.81
N TYR A 555 16.97 -9.93 -2.81
CA TYR A 555 15.52 -10.15 -2.94
C TYR A 555 14.88 -9.18 -3.95
N ILE A 556 15.21 -7.89 -3.86
CA ILE A 556 14.72 -6.85 -4.76
C ILE A 556 15.18 -7.11 -6.20
N HIS A 557 16.47 -7.44 -6.38
CA HIS A 557 17.00 -7.82 -7.69
C HIS A 557 16.23 -8.98 -8.31
N ASN A 558 16.01 -10.06 -7.57
CA ASN A 558 15.27 -11.23 -8.04
C ASN A 558 13.79 -10.93 -8.31
N LYS A 559 13.18 -10.02 -7.54
CA LYS A 559 11.75 -9.70 -7.63
C LYS A 559 11.42 -8.69 -8.72
N LEU A 560 12.27 -7.68 -8.90
CA LEU A 560 12.02 -6.51 -9.75
C LEU A 560 13.04 -6.33 -10.89
N GLY A 561 14.12 -7.10 -10.90
CA GLY A 561 15.19 -6.98 -11.89
C GLY A 561 15.99 -5.68 -11.77
N VAL A 562 16.15 -5.17 -10.53
CA VAL A 562 16.81 -3.90 -10.24
C VAL A 562 18.25 -4.14 -9.80
N GLU A 563 19.19 -3.36 -10.32
CA GLU A 563 20.59 -3.32 -9.86
C GLU A 563 20.87 -2.04 -9.07
N THR A 564 21.64 -2.16 -8.00
CA THR A 564 22.07 -1.05 -7.16
C THR A 564 23.48 -0.60 -7.55
N ASN A 565 23.69 0.71 -7.74
CA ASN A 565 24.95 1.30 -8.20
C ASN A 565 25.27 2.64 -7.51
N SER A 566 24.88 2.81 -6.25
CA SER A 566 25.05 4.07 -5.54
C SER A 566 26.53 4.44 -5.28
N GLY A 567 26.79 5.72 -5.19
CA GLY A 567 28.05 6.29 -4.74
C GLY A 567 29.11 6.50 -5.80
N SER A 568 28.90 6.06 -7.05
CA SER A 568 29.84 6.34 -8.15
C SER A 568 29.80 7.83 -8.52
N ASP A 569 30.97 8.42 -8.71
CA ASP A 569 31.10 9.78 -9.26
C ASP A 569 30.76 9.75 -10.77
N LEU A 570 29.90 10.65 -11.19
CA LEU A 570 29.51 10.78 -12.61
C LEU A 570 30.60 11.46 -13.44
N ASN A 571 31.68 11.91 -12.80
CA ASN A 571 32.79 12.64 -13.41
C ASN A 571 32.33 13.87 -14.22
N ILE A 572 31.38 14.62 -13.67
CA ILE A 572 30.96 15.91 -14.20
C ILE A 572 31.79 17.00 -13.52
N SER A 573 32.30 17.95 -14.30
CA SER A 573 33.09 19.07 -13.77
C SER A 573 32.32 19.83 -12.67
N SER A 574 32.93 19.99 -11.50
CA SER A 574 32.33 20.74 -10.39
C SER A 574 32.05 22.20 -10.76
N THR A 575 32.92 22.80 -11.58
CA THR A 575 32.73 24.17 -12.08
C THR A 575 31.50 24.28 -13.00
N ASP A 576 31.29 23.28 -13.84
CA ASP A 576 30.14 23.23 -14.76
C ASP A 576 28.82 23.02 -14.01
N LEU A 577 28.85 22.08 -13.05
CA LEU A 577 27.69 21.88 -12.16
C LEU A 577 27.36 23.12 -11.33
N GLU A 578 28.36 23.83 -10.84
CA GLU A 578 28.15 25.06 -10.06
C GLU A 578 27.52 26.17 -10.94
N ALA A 579 27.95 26.33 -12.19
CA ALA A 579 27.35 27.27 -13.12
C ALA A 579 25.87 26.93 -13.39
N VAL A 580 25.54 25.65 -13.55
CA VAL A 580 24.16 25.18 -13.73
C VAL A 580 23.32 25.40 -12.45
N LYS A 581 23.85 25.06 -11.27
CA LYS A 581 23.19 25.26 -9.98
C LYS A 581 22.92 26.73 -9.71
N ASN A 582 23.89 27.64 -10.03
CA ASN A 582 23.71 29.07 -9.91
C ASN A 582 22.59 29.60 -10.84
N GLY A 583 22.47 29.05 -12.05
CA GLY A 583 21.32 29.35 -12.92
C GLY A 583 20.00 28.89 -12.30
N MET A 584 19.97 27.71 -11.66
CA MET A 584 18.79 27.23 -10.95
C MET A 584 18.47 28.09 -9.69
N LYS A 585 19.48 28.60 -8.98
CA LYS A 585 19.27 29.54 -7.88
C LYS A 585 18.59 30.80 -8.36
N ASN A 586 19.08 31.37 -9.46
CA ASN A 586 18.52 32.60 -10.01
C ASN A 586 17.05 32.45 -10.45
N VAL A 587 16.63 31.27 -10.91
CA VAL A 587 15.21 31.01 -11.25
C VAL A 587 14.27 31.38 -10.10
N THR A 588 14.70 31.24 -8.85
CA THR A 588 13.88 31.47 -7.64
C THR A 588 14.21 32.77 -6.92
N SER A 589 15.44 33.32 -7.09
CA SER A 589 15.95 34.46 -6.31
C SER A 589 16.12 35.76 -7.11
N ASP A 590 16.21 35.71 -8.43
CA ASP A 590 16.34 36.91 -9.28
C ASP A 590 14.97 37.34 -9.81
N GLU A 591 14.74 38.65 -9.96
CA GLU A 591 13.46 39.20 -10.44
C GLU A 591 13.07 38.70 -11.84
N SER A 592 14.04 38.40 -12.72
CA SER A 592 13.81 37.81 -14.04
C SER A 592 13.60 36.31 -14.01
N GLY A 593 13.82 35.67 -12.87
CA GLY A 593 13.66 34.24 -12.68
C GLY A 593 12.19 33.76 -12.80
N THR A 594 12.00 32.65 -13.52
CA THR A 594 10.64 32.16 -13.86
C THR A 594 9.81 31.70 -12.66
N ALA A 595 10.41 31.49 -11.46
CA ALA A 595 9.73 31.15 -10.22
C ALA A 595 9.89 32.22 -9.12
N TYR A 596 10.58 33.34 -9.38
CA TYR A 596 10.85 34.39 -8.40
C TYR A 596 9.60 34.83 -7.62
N LYS A 597 8.51 35.07 -8.31
CA LYS A 597 7.24 35.50 -7.69
C LYS A 597 6.80 34.64 -6.51
N TYR A 598 7.11 33.36 -6.53
CA TYR A 598 6.67 32.40 -5.51
C TYR A 598 7.68 32.16 -4.42
N PHE A 599 8.97 32.47 -4.66
CA PHE A 599 10.06 32.21 -3.69
C PHE A 599 10.71 33.47 -3.13
N LYS A 600 10.41 34.68 -3.64
CA LYS A 600 11.05 35.94 -3.22
C LYS A 600 11.03 36.19 -1.72
N ASP A 601 9.99 35.77 -1.02
CA ASP A 601 9.80 35.90 0.42
C ASP A 601 10.11 34.60 1.18
N PHE A 602 10.72 33.60 0.52
CA PHE A 602 11.04 32.32 1.13
C PHE A 602 12.42 32.39 1.78
N SER A 603 12.50 32.18 3.10
CA SER A 603 13.72 32.44 3.89
C SER A 603 14.88 31.48 3.58
N ILE A 604 14.62 30.37 2.88
CA ILE A 604 15.63 29.37 2.52
C ILE A 604 15.92 29.48 1.01
N SER A 605 17.20 29.57 0.67
CA SER A 605 17.62 29.61 -0.72
C SER A 605 17.36 28.26 -1.41
N ILE A 606 16.60 28.27 -2.50
CA ILE A 606 16.24 27.10 -3.28
C ILE A 606 16.82 27.22 -4.69
N GLY A 607 17.44 26.15 -5.18
CA GLY A 607 17.71 26.02 -6.62
C GLY A 607 16.52 25.37 -7.31
N GLY A 608 15.95 25.98 -8.35
CA GLY A 608 14.76 25.46 -9.00
C GLY A 608 14.72 25.64 -10.52
N LYS A 609 13.81 24.97 -11.17
CA LYS A 609 13.54 25.15 -12.59
C LYS A 609 12.07 24.86 -12.92
N THR A 610 11.42 25.76 -13.64
CA THR A 610 10.09 25.54 -14.21
C THR A 610 10.17 24.91 -15.59
N GLY A 611 9.20 24.05 -15.91
CA GLY A 611 9.06 23.43 -17.23
C GLY A 611 7.62 23.47 -17.71
N SER A 612 7.44 23.86 -18.97
CA SER A 612 6.16 23.71 -19.68
C SER A 612 6.44 22.84 -20.90
N ALA A 613 5.75 21.73 -21.02
CA ALA A 613 5.99 20.75 -22.08
C ALA A 613 4.73 20.55 -22.91
N SER A 614 4.79 20.91 -24.20
CA SER A 614 3.65 20.77 -25.11
C SER A 614 3.25 19.30 -25.28
N ILE A 615 1.96 19.03 -25.32
CA ILE A 615 1.38 17.69 -25.50
C ILE A 615 1.00 17.52 -26.97
N GLY A 616 1.93 17.05 -27.80
CA GLY A 616 1.71 16.88 -29.23
C GLY A 616 1.14 18.15 -29.86
N ASN A 617 0.09 18.00 -30.66
CA ASN A 617 -0.62 19.11 -31.31
C ASN A 617 -1.93 19.49 -30.58
N SER A 618 -2.08 19.12 -29.31
CA SER A 618 -3.33 19.34 -28.55
C SER A 618 -3.61 20.79 -28.17
N GLY A 619 -2.62 21.66 -28.26
CA GLY A 619 -2.68 23.04 -27.76
C GLY A 619 -2.50 23.13 -26.22
N HIS A 620 -2.30 22.00 -25.53
CA HIS A 620 -2.08 21.92 -24.11
C HIS A 620 -0.61 21.64 -23.73
N ALA A 621 -0.22 21.98 -22.52
CA ALA A 621 1.09 21.70 -21.99
C ALA A 621 1.01 21.09 -20.59
N ASN A 622 1.96 20.18 -20.27
CA ASN A 622 2.17 19.69 -18.93
C ASN A 622 3.06 20.67 -18.15
N ALA A 623 2.73 20.89 -16.88
CA ALA A 623 3.47 21.80 -16.01
C ALA A 623 4.40 21.03 -15.08
N TRP A 624 5.64 21.49 -14.99
CA TRP A 624 6.69 20.91 -14.17
C TRP A 624 7.40 21.95 -13.31
N PHE A 625 7.80 21.52 -12.12
CA PHE A 625 8.81 22.18 -11.32
C PHE A 625 9.75 21.15 -10.74
N VAL A 626 11.05 21.39 -10.80
CA VAL A 626 12.06 20.66 -10.06
C VAL A 626 12.90 21.64 -9.26
N GLY A 627 13.35 21.21 -8.07
CA GLY A 627 14.19 22.06 -7.25
C GLY A 627 14.83 21.28 -6.11
N PHE A 628 15.80 21.90 -5.46
CA PHE A 628 16.50 21.38 -4.31
C PHE A 628 16.80 22.46 -3.29
N GLY A 629 16.95 22.07 -2.05
CA GLY A 629 17.27 23.04 -0.98
C GLY A 629 17.80 22.40 0.30
N PRO A 630 18.45 23.22 1.17
CA PRO A 630 18.94 24.57 0.92
C PRO A 630 20.00 24.59 -0.18
N PHE A 631 20.18 25.71 -0.90
CA PHE A 631 21.12 25.78 -2.03
C PHE A 631 22.56 25.45 -1.63
N GLU A 632 23.04 26.00 -0.52
CA GLU A 632 24.43 25.85 -0.07
C GLU A 632 24.73 24.44 0.51
N ASN A 633 23.72 23.77 1.07
CA ASN A 633 23.86 22.43 1.63
C ASN A 633 22.59 21.60 1.35
N PRO A 634 22.42 21.12 0.12
CA PRO A 634 21.21 20.44 -0.31
C PRO A 634 20.85 19.23 0.55
N LYS A 635 19.60 19.21 1.04
CA LYS A 635 19.03 18.12 1.84
C LYS A 635 18.01 17.34 1.05
N ILE A 636 17.07 18.03 0.40
CA ILE A 636 16.04 17.42 -0.39
C ILE A 636 15.98 17.95 -1.82
N ALA A 637 15.58 17.09 -2.72
CA ALA A 637 15.15 17.41 -4.09
C ALA A 637 13.67 17.13 -4.24
N VAL A 638 12.97 18.04 -4.91
CA VAL A 638 11.52 17.96 -5.16
C VAL A 638 11.25 18.03 -6.66
N ALA A 639 10.39 17.12 -7.15
CA ALA A 639 9.82 17.19 -8.49
C ALA A 639 8.29 17.24 -8.39
N VAL A 640 7.68 18.20 -9.08
CA VAL A 640 6.22 18.33 -9.15
C VAL A 640 5.79 18.32 -10.62
N TYR A 641 4.81 17.51 -10.91
CA TYR A 641 4.21 17.34 -12.24
C TYR A 641 2.70 17.54 -12.16
N VAL A 642 2.15 18.34 -13.05
CA VAL A 642 0.70 18.49 -13.24
C VAL A 642 0.38 18.36 -14.72
N LYS A 643 -0.41 17.36 -15.07
CA LYS A 643 -0.86 17.08 -16.42
C LYS A 643 -1.83 18.16 -16.87
N ARG A 644 -1.60 18.73 -18.06
CA ARG A 644 -2.37 19.86 -18.59
C ARG A 644 -2.38 21.07 -17.65
N GLY A 645 -1.30 21.25 -16.88
CA GLY A 645 -1.15 22.39 -15.98
C GLY A 645 -0.65 23.67 -16.67
N GLU A 646 -0.42 23.63 -17.98
CA GLU A 646 -0.02 24.67 -18.92
C GLU A 646 1.30 25.33 -18.59
N HIS A 647 1.40 26.06 -17.51
CA HIS A 647 2.61 26.81 -17.15
C HIS A 647 3.34 26.19 -15.96
N GLY A 648 4.63 25.87 -16.16
CA GLY A 648 5.47 25.31 -15.08
C GLY A 648 5.54 26.19 -13.84
N ALA A 649 5.39 27.50 -13.96
CA ALA A 649 5.32 28.40 -12.82
C ALA A 649 4.13 28.12 -11.88
N TYR A 650 3.04 27.52 -12.38
CA TYR A 650 1.86 27.16 -11.57
C TYR A 650 2.13 26.03 -10.58
N THR A 651 3.15 25.19 -10.84
CA THR A 651 3.54 24.10 -9.92
C THR A 651 4.54 24.55 -8.86
N ALA A 652 5.15 25.74 -8.99
CA ALA A 652 6.11 26.26 -8.05
C ALA A 652 5.56 26.46 -6.61
N PRO A 653 4.29 26.92 -6.41
CA PRO A 653 3.71 27.00 -5.07
C PRO A 653 3.59 25.64 -4.38
N ILE A 654 3.30 24.56 -5.14
CA ILE A 654 3.23 23.19 -4.60
C ILE A 654 4.59 22.79 -4.03
N ALA A 655 5.66 22.98 -4.83
CA ALA A 655 7.01 22.67 -4.38
C ALA A 655 7.44 23.55 -3.18
N ARG A 656 7.09 24.85 -3.19
CA ARG A 656 7.38 25.76 -2.07
C ARG A 656 6.76 25.30 -0.77
N ASP A 657 5.50 24.88 -0.78
CA ASP A 657 4.80 24.40 0.42
C ASP A 657 5.41 23.09 0.93
N ILE A 658 5.87 22.20 0.02
CA ILE A 658 6.61 20.98 0.38
C ILE A 658 7.94 21.34 1.06
N PHE A 659 8.73 22.27 0.50
CA PHE A 659 9.95 22.76 1.14
C PHE A 659 9.66 23.38 2.52
N ALA A 660 8.61 24.20 2.63
CA ALA A 660 8.20 24.82 3.88
C ALA A 660 7.93 23.78 4.97
N GLN A 661 7.19 22.70 4.64
CA GLN A 661 6.93 21.61 5.57
C GLN A 661 8.20 20.92 6.01
N TYR A 662 9.06 20.54 5.06
CA TYR A 662 10.30 19.83 5.38
C TYR A 662 11.22 20.65 6.31
N PHE A 663 11.28 21.95 6.12
CA PHE A 663 12.11 22.84 6.94
C PHE A 663 11.40 23.39 8.19
N GLY A 664 10.24 22.84 8.54
CA GLY A 664 9.53 23.22 9.78
C GLY A 664 8.90 24.61 9.77
N MET A 665 8.66 25.17 8.57
CA MET A 665 8.05 26.50 8.43
C MET A 665 6.53 26.46 8.55
N ASN A 666 5.91 25.29 8.31
CA ASN A 666 4.47 25.04 8.45
C ASN A 666 4.29 23.71 9.21
N ALA A 667 4.24 23.78 10.55
CA ALA A 667 3.97 22.59 11.35
C ALA A 667 2.50 22.18 11.21
N VAL A 668 2.23 21.10 10.49
CA VAL A 668 0.91 20.46 10.47
C VAL A 668 1.03 19.12 11.18
N GLU A 669 0.29 18.98 12.28
CA GLU A 669 0.19 17.75 13.03
C GLU A 669 -0.81 16.82 12.32
N ILE A 670 -0.38 15.63 11.92
CA ILE A 670 -1.27 14.60 11.37
C ILE A 670 -1.93 13.87 12.52
N LYS A 671 -3.27 13.89 12.54
CA LYS A 671 -4.05 13.01 13.40
C LYS A 671 -4.36 11.71 12.66
N GLU A 672 -4.26 10.58 13.36
CA GLU A 672 -4.77 9.31 12.84
C GLU A 672 -6.20 9.51 12.32
N ASP A 673 -6.49 8.98 11.13
CA ASP A 673 -7.84 9.05 10.59
C ASP A 673 -8.80 8.23 11.47
N MET A 674 -9.50 8.94 12.34
CA MET A 674 -10.54 8.38 13.21
C MET A 674 -11.83 8.04 12.45
N SER A 675 -11.91 8.34 11.14
CA SER A 675 -13.11 8.08 10.32
C SER A 675 -13.45 6.60 10.25
N VAL A 676 -12.44 5.72 10.27
CA VAL A 676 -12.64 4.26 10.38
C VAL A 676 -13.26 3.89 11.73
N LYS A 677 -12.88 4.57 12.81
CA LYS A 677 -13.53 4.40 14.13
C LYS A 677 -14.95 4.94 14.13
N SER A 678 -15.23 6.06 13.46
CA SER A 678 -16.57 6.65 13.40
C SER A 678 -17.51 5.87 12.47
N GLN A 679 -17.02 5.31 11.37
CA GLN A 679 -17.82 4.40 10.54
C GLN A 679 -18.13 3.07 11.25
N MET A 680 -17.22 2.55 12.08
CA MET A 680 -17.53 1.40 12.96
C MET A 680 -18.47 1.75 14.10
N MET A 681 -18.53 3.03 14.55
CA MET A 681 -19.50 3.51 15.52
C MET A 681 -20.84 3.88 14.91
N SER A 682 -20.91 4.26 13.64
CA SER A 682 -22.16 4.56 12.92
C SER A 682 -22.89 3.31 12.38
N ILE A 683 -22.30 2.13 12.53
CA ILE A 683 -22.93 0.82 12.33
C ILE A 683 -23.32 0.25 13.72
N ARG A 684 -23.76 1.11 14.61
CA ARG A 684 -24.44 0.72 15.85
C ARG A 684 -25.93 0.63 15.64
#